data_a98ae6ed9e4b906819c1e0d989ef9ecd
#
_entry.id   a98ae6ed9e4b906819c1e0d989ef9ecd
#
_cell.length_a   1.000
_cell.length_b   1.000
_cell.length_c   1.000
_cell.angle_alpha   90.00
_cell.angle_beta   90.00
_cell.angle_gamma   90.00
#
_symmetry.space_group_name_H-M   'P 1'
#
loop_
_entity.id
_entity.type
_entity.pdbx_description
1 polymer ?
#
loop_
_entity_poly.entity_id
_entity_poly.type
_entity_poly.pdbx_seq_one_letter_code
_entity_poly.pdbx_strand_id
1 'polypeptide(L)'
;MQAQTHTPAAIFGSHIRYVVPLFQRRYVWDQAEQWAPLWDDVRALAEKVLETPSGYGAPPVSPHFLGAIVVDQQSNPSGFIQVRHVIDGQQRLTTLQLLLDAAQEVTEKHGAPLDAETLKVLVLNQPQVTQSPDEVFKVWPTDRDQDAFRAAMTNDSVVTPELATSRIARAHSFFVDQITEWCEPAGDPDKVAARLKALAQALHAHLKLVVIDLEPGDNAQVIFETLNHRGSRLLAADLVKNLLFQTAQIQQLDVASLYKQYWRPLDEDYWRELTAQGRLYRPRIDVFLNYWLVMKLLREVPADRIFIDFRDQVAASRARELPELLAEVAADAAVFSSLDSLPAGSAPARFYYRVIRALDTRSVMPVFLWLMRWSAEELPLEQRDKALNAIESWLVRRTLARLTGKNVNLVVLELLRALDEAGPADAGDRTERFLVEQTADSRLWPRDELIRESLATAPVYTSLVRARVRMLLEALEDDLRTAYGEGQPAPRELTVEHILPQKWRENWPLSPDDLAGAIARDRLLHVLGNLTLVSGGLNPALSNRPWTRDDGKGKRDYLLEHSALKLNAKLVTQHHEAWTEDDIRARTTALTERVLTLWPRPDSPSPADASAVSPEEAGAEPAEAVDEEVDDSSVPSHTGKYRKLWEWLRAQDADEIPLTFEEVEEVLGIPLPPSARLHMPHWYGYEGTALGRAIRDAGWKASMVDLQEQRVTFVPGA
;
A
#
# COMPACT_ATOMS: atom_id res chain seq x y z
N MET A 1 18.93 -32.11 -3.77
CA MET A 1 18.07 -31.47 -4.79
C MET A 1 18.39 -32.01 -6.17
N GLN A 2 17.40 -32.53 -6.90
CA GLN A 2 17.56 -33.05 -8.26
C GLN A 2 16.64 -32.27 -9.21
N ALA A 3 17.18 -31.77 -10.32
CA ALA A 3 16.43 -31.04 -11.33
C ALA A 3 16.42 -31.83 -12.64
N GLN A 4 15.24 -32.18 -13.13
CA GLN A 4 15.06 -32.95 -14.36
C GLN A 4 13.95 -32.35 -15.21
N THR A 5 14.08 -32.49 -16.54
CA THR A 5 13.04 -32.02 -17.47
C THR A 5 12.07 -33.17 -17.75
N HIS A 6 10.79 -32.93 -17.47
CA HIS A 6 9.71 -33.88 -17.64
C HIS A 6 8.61 -33.36 -18.58
N THR A 7 7.92 -34.28 -19.25
CA THR A 7 6.69 -33.97 -19.97
C THR A 7 5.47 -34.14 -19.03
N PRO A 8 4.29 -33.59 -19.36
CA PRO A 8 3.08 -33.83 -18.58
C PRO A 8 2.78 -35.34 -18.41
N ALA A 9 3.07 -36.16 -19.42
CA ALA A 9 2.97 -37.61 -19.32
C ALA A 9 3.89 -38.18 -18.22
N ALA A 10 5.12 -37.69 -18.10
CA ALA A 10 6.04 -38.14 -17.05
C ALA A 10 5.64 -37.63 -15.66
N ILE A 11 5.04 -36.43 -15.58
CA ILE A 11 4.60 -35.83 -14.32
C ILE A 11 3.31 -36.46 -13.80
N PHE A 12 2.31 -36.65 -14.66
CA PHE A 12 0.96 -37.05 -14.29
C PHE A 12 0.57 -38.48 -14.68
N GLY A 13 1.38 -39.19 -15.48
CA GLY A 13 1.04 -40.50 -15.99
C GLY A 13 0.98 -41.62 -14.93
N SER A 14 1.63 -41.42 -13.76
CA SER A 14 1.55 -42.36 -12.64
C SER A 14 0.48 -41.97 -11.62
N HIS A 15 0.20 -42.87 -10.66
CA HIS A 15 -0.72 -42.58 -9.54
C HIS A 15 -0.05 -41.69 -8.51
N ILE A 16 -0.17 -40.40 -8.72
CA ILE A 16 0.48 -39.35 -7.93
C ILE A 16 -0.51 -38.22 -7.63
N ARG A 17 -0.30 -37.57 -6.52
CA ARG A 17 -1.05 -36.36 -6.12
C ARG A 17 -0.11 -35.23 -5.75
N TYR A 18 -0.22 -34.11 -6.44
CA TYR A 18 0.47 -32.87 -6.12
C TYR A 18 -0.44 -32.01 -5.26
N VAL A 19 -0.12 -31.85 -3.99
CA VAL A 19 -0.92 -31.08 -3.04
C VAL A 19 -0.30 -29.73 -2.84
N VAL A 20 -1.05 -28.68 -3.10
CA VAL A 20 -0.67 -27.32 -2.75
C VAL A 20 -0.96 -27.12 -1.26
N PRO A 21 0.06 -26.84 -0.41
CA PRO A 21 -0.15 -26.61 1.01
C PRO A 21 -1.20 -25.52 1.27
N LEU A 22 -2.01 -25.68 2.32
CA LEU A 22 -3.14 -24.81 2.67
C LEU A 22 -2.74 -23.33 2.83
N PHE A 23 -1.52 -23.09 3.25
CA PHE A 23 -0.99 -21.77 3.52
C PHE A 23 -0.37 -21.07 2.30
N GLN A 24 -0.34 -21.71 1.12
CA GLN A 24 0.08 -21.04 -0.10
C GLN A 24 -1.01 -20.07 -0.60
N ARG A 25 -0.63 -19.15 -1.52
CA ARG A 25 -1.60 -18.20 -2.08
C ARG A 25 -2.65 -18.90 -2.93
N ARG A 26 -3.88 -18.35 -2.96
CA ARG A 26 -4.93 -18.78 -3.88
C ARG A 26 -4.51 -18.64 -5.36
N TYR A 27 -5.28 -19.25 -6.24
CA TYR A 27 -5.12 -19.10 -7.68
C TYR A 27 -5.36 -17.63 -8.10
N VAL A 28 -4.37 -17.02 -8.77
CA VAL A 28 -4.39 -15.59 -9.12
C VAL A 28 -4.12 -15.30 -10.59
N TRP A 29 -3.73 -16.28 -11.39
CA TRP A 29 -3.50 -16.12 -12.81
C TRP A 29 -4.76 -15.63 -13.52
N ASP A 30 -4.59 -14.83 -14.57
CA ASP A 30 -5.67 -14.23 -15.35
C ASP A 30 -5.50 -14.49 -16.86
N GLN A 31 -6.54 -14.08 -17.60
CA GLN A 31 -6.62 -14.34 -19.02
C GLN A 31 -5.56 -13.58 -19.82
N ALA A 32 -5.38 -12.31 -19.52
CA ALA A 32 -4.56 -11.42 -20.35
C ALA A 32 -3.06 -11.74 -20.26
N GLU A 33 -2.59 -12.02 -19.04
CA GLU A 33 -1.16 -12.16 -18.78
C GLU A 33 -0.69 -13.62 -18.81
N GLN A 34 -1.57 -14.62 -18.55
CA GLN A 34 -1.14 -16.00 -18.42
C GLN A 34 -1.91 -16.99 -19.28
N TRP A 35 -3.27 -17.02 -19.24
CA TRP A 35 -4.02 -18.06 -19.94
C TRP A 35 -3.95 -17.94 -21.46
N ALA A 36 -4.14 -16.72 -21.99
CA ALA A 36 -4.10 -16.49 -23.43
C ALA A 36 -2.69 -16.74 -24.00
N PRO A 37 -1.59 -16.22 -23.43
CA PRO A 37 -0.25 -16.57 -23.87
C PRO A 37 0.04 -18.09 -23.82
N LEU A 38 -0.38 -18.77 -22.74
CA LEU A 38 -0.21 -20.23 -22.63
C LEU A 38 -0.98 -20.96 -23.74
N TRP A 39 -2.21 -20.54 -24.01
CA TRP A 39 -3.00 -21.13 -25.09
C TRP A 39 -2.36 -20.89 -26.46
N ASP A 40 -1.87 -19.69 -26.74
CA ASP A 40 -1.20 -19.39 -28.00
C ASP A 40 0.04 -20.26 -28.23
N ASP A 41 0.83 -20.50 -27.18
CA ASP A 41 1.99 -21.38 -27.23
C ASP A 41 1.59 -22.84 -27.47
N VAL A 42 0.56 -23.33 -26.78
CA VAL A 42 0.04 -24.70 -26.94
C VAL A 42 -0.58 -24.90 -28.32
N ARG A 43 -1.36 -23.94 -28.81
CA ARG A 43 -1.95 -23.95 -30.15
C ARG A 43 -0.87 -24.03 -31.21
N ALA A 44 0.14 -23.13 -31.15
CA ALA A 44 1.25 -23.13 -32.11
C ALA A 44 2.04 -24.45 -32.09
N LEU A 45 2.16 -25.07 -30.91
CA LEU A 45 2.79 -26.39 -30.78
C LEU A 45 1.92 -27.51 -31.41
N ALA A 46 0.61 -27.48 -31.19
CA ALA A 46 -0.33 -28.44 -31.80
C ALA A 46 -0.38 -28.31 -33.33
N GLU A 47 -0.31 -27.10 -33.87
CA GLU A 47 -0.21 -26.82 -35.31
C GLU A 47 1.09 -27.38 -35.90
N LYS A 48 2.22 -27.26 -35.23
CA LYS A 48 3.49 -27.90 -35.63
C LYS A 48 3.42 -29.40 -35.62
N VAL A 49 2.74 -30.00 -34.62
CA VAL A 49 2.51 -31.45 -34.58
C VAL A 49 1.62 -31.91 -35.73
N LEU A 50 0.57 -31.13 -36.06
CA LEU A 50 -0.35 -31.42 -37.16
C LEU A 50 0.33 -31.38 -38.54
N GLU A 51 1.25 -30.41 -38.75
CA GLU A 51 1.99 -30.20 -39.96
C GLU A 51 3.16 -31.21 -40.17
N THR A 52 3.62 -31.82 -39.06
CA THR A 52 4.78 -32.74 -39.11
C THR A 52 4.34 -34.09 -39.62
N PRO A 53 4.92 -34.65 -40.69
CA PRO A 53 4.56 -35.97 -41.18
C PRO A 53 4.79 -37.06 -40.14
N SER A 54 3.81 -37.92 -39.94
CA SER A 54 3.93 -39.10 -39.07
C SER A 54 4.71 -40.23 -39.80
N GLY A 55 5.86 -40.66 -39.23
CA GLY A 55 6.60 -41.77 -39.84
C GLY A 55 8.02 -41.92 -39.32
N TYR A 56 8.63 -43.02 -39.67
CA TYR A 56 10.02 -43.34 -39.33
C TYR A 56 10.94 -42.34 -40.03
N GLY A 57 11.70 -41.55 -39.25
CA GLY A 57 12.60 -40.51 -39.81
C GLY A 57 12.00 -39.10 -39.92
N ALA A 58 10.78 -38.85 -39.41
CA ALA A 58 10.23 -37.52 -39.33
C ALA A 58 11.07 -36.62 -38.43
N PRO A 59 11.25 -35.30 -38.75
CA PRO A 59 11.99 -34.38 -37.91
C PRO A 59 11.27 -34.27 -36.54
N PRO A 60 12.04 -34.20 -35.41
CA PRO A 60 11.42 -34.08 -34.09
C PRO A 60 10.80 -32.70 -33.96
N VAL A 61 9.57 -32.66 -33.44
CA VAL A 61 8.92 -31.38 -33.04
C VAL A 61 9.65 -30.81 -31.85
N SER A 62 10.11 -29.56 -31.96
CA SER A 62 10.77 -28.88 -30.85
C SER A 62 9.82 -28.67 -29.67
N PRO A 63 10.19 -29.09 -28.45
CA PRO A 63 9.32 -28.96 -27.31
C PRO A 63 9.21 -27.48 -26.85
N HIS A 64 8.09 -27.17 -26.20
CA HIS A 64 7.87 -25.89 -25.54
C HIS A 64 8.07 -26.02 -24.03
N PHE A 65 8.80 -25.07 -23.41
CA PHE A 65 9.11 -25.06 -21.98
C PHE A 65 8.15 -24.17 -21.23
N LEU A 66 7.45 -24.74 -20.23
CA LEU A 66 6.52 -24.04 -19.34
C LEU A 66 7.17 -23.47 -18.07
N GLY A 67 8.48 -23.66 -17.89
CA GLY A 67 9.23 -23.23 -16.70
C GLY A 67 9.46 -24.35 -15.68
N ALA A 68 9.75 -23.97 -14.41
CA ALA A 68 10.08 -24.92 -13.35
C ALA A 68 8.95 -25.07 -12.32
N ILE A 69 8.90 -26.25 -11.68
CA ILE A 69 8.13 -26.51 -10.47
C ILE A 69 9.05 -27.11 -9.42
N VAL A 70 8.80 -26.81 -8.15
CA VAL A 70 9.53 -27.38 -7.02
C VAL A 70 8.57 -28.20 -6.18
N VAL A 71 8.95 -29.42 -5.91
CA VAL A 71 8.12 -30.36 -5.16
C VAL A 71 8.92 -31.07 -4.07
N ASP A 72 8.24 -31.38 -2.98
CA ASP A 72 8.77 -32.11 -1.84
C ASP A 72 8.01 -33.42 -1.69
N GLN A 73 8.72 -34.54 -1.74
CA GLN A 73 8.12 -35.86 -1.62
C GLN A 73 7.77 -36.16 -0.18
N GLN A 74 6.50 -36.42 0.08
CA GLN A 74 6.05 -36.79 1.40
C GLN A 74 6.29 -38.27 1.67
N SER A 75 6.45 -38.62 2.95
CA SER A 75 6.53 -40.02 3.39
C SER A 75 5.13 -40.69 3.24
N ASN A 76 5.03 -41.67 2.37
CA ASN A 76 3.75 -42.36 2.10
C ASN A 76 3.75 -43.77 2.68
N PRO A 77 2.70 -44.17 3.40
CA PRO A 77 2.50 -45.60 3.75
C PRO A 77 2.33 -46.45 2.52
N SER A 78 2.76 -47.72 2.60
CA SER A 78 2.53 -48.70 1.52
C SER A 78 1.05 -48.83 1.18
N GLY A 79 0.71 -48.80 -0.12
CA GLY A 79 -0.65 -48.92 -0.60
C GLY A 79 -1.44 -47.63 -0.77
N PHE A 80 -0.80 -46.46 -0.52
CA PHE A 80 -1.37 -45.16 -0.76
C PHE A 80 -0.81 -44.51 -2.03
N ILE A 81 -1.56 -43.57 -2.61
CA ILE A 81 -1.07 -42.72 -3.72
C ILE A 81 0.12 -41.93 -3.26
N GLN A 82 1.14 -41.82 -4.11
CA GLN A 82 2.30 -40.97 -3.81
C GLN A 82 1.88 -39.48 -3.72
N VAL A 83 2.13 -38.83 -2.59
CA VAL A 83 1.84 -37.44 -2.38
C VAL A 83 3.12 -36.61 -2.47
N ARG A 84 3.06 -35.50 -3.22
CA ARG A 84 4.10 -34.47 -3.29
C ARG A 84 3.54 -33.12 -2.94
N HIS A 85 4.17 -32.42 -2.02
CA HIS A 85 3.82 -31.04 -1.73
C HIS A 85 4.44 -30.11 -2.76
N VAL A 86 3.63 -29.21 -3.31
CA VAL A 86 4.10 -28.20 -4.26
C VAL A 86 4.68 -27.03 -3.47
N ILE A 87 5.99 -26.82 -3.59
CA ILE A 87 6.68 -25.71 -2.94
C ILE A 87 6.64 -24.46 -3.82
N ASP A 88 6.86 -24.62 -5.13
CA ASP A 88 6.71 -23.56 -6.13
C ASP A 88 6.12 -24.09 -7.42
N GLY A 89 5.48 -23.21 -8.20
CA GLY A 89 4.84 -23.54 -9.47
C GLY A 89 3.38 -23.97 -9.36
N GLN A 90 2.73 -23.77 -8.22
CA GLN A 90 1.31 -24.12 -7.99
C GLN A 90 0.35 -23.54 -9.04
N GLN A 91 0.52 -22.26 -9.41
CA GLN A 91 -0.32 -21.60 -10.42
C GLN A 91 -0.20 -22.33 -11.78
N ARG A 92 1.02 -22.69 -12.13
CA ARG A 92 1.34 -23.41 -13.38
C ARG A 92 0.75 -24.81 -13.39
N LEU A 93 0.91 -25.56 -12.30
CA LEU A 93 0.33 -26.92 -12.19
C LEU A 93 -1.20 -26.89 -12.23
N THR A 94 -1.82 -25.97 -11.49
CA THR A 94 -3.28 -25.80 -11.50
C THR A 94 -3.78 -25.46 -12.91
N THR A 95 -3.17 -24.46 -13.57
CA THR A 95 -3.56 -24.06 -14.93
C THR A 95 -3.38 -25.19 -15.94
N LEU A 96 -2.29 -25.95 -15.83
CA LEU A 96 -2.04 -27.09 -16.71
C LEU A 96 -3.09 -28.18 -16.54
N GLN A 97 -3.56 -28.45 -15.32
CA GLN A 97 -4.65 -29.41 -15.08
C GLN A 97 -5.98 -28.93 -15.67
N LEU A 98 -6.33 -27.64 -15.51
CA LEU A 98 -7.52 -27.06 -16.11
C LEU A 98 -7.48 -27.12 -17.65
N LEU A 99 -6.32 -26.88 -18.26
CA LEU A 99 -6.13 -27.01 -19.71
C LEU A 99 -6.22 -28.46 -20.19
N LEU A 100 -5.63 -29.43 -19.46
CA LEU A 100 -5.70 -30.87 -19.79
C LEU A 100 -7.12 -31.39 -19.71
N ASP A 101 -7.86 -30.95 -18.68
CA ASP A 101 -9.27 -31.34 -18.49
C ASP A 101 -10.18 -30.74 -19.57
N ALA A 102 -10.02 -29.45 -19.88
CA ALA A 102 -10.73 -28.79 -20.98
C ALA A 102 -10.45 -29.46 -22.34
N ALA A 103 -9.21 -29.86 -22.60
CA ALA A 103 -8.84 -30.59 -23.79
C ALA A 103 -9.47 -32.00 -23.82
N GLN A 104 -9.53 -32.70 -22.69
CA GLN A 104 -10.20 -33.98 -22.55
C GLN A 104 -11.68 -33.84 -22.82
N GLU A 105 -12.37 -32.90 -22.21
CA GLU A 105 -13.81 -32.65 -22.38
C GLU A 105 -14.17 -32.38 -23.85
N VAL A 106 -13.45 -31.45 -24.51
CA VAL A 106 -13.72 -31.13 -25.92
C VAL A 106 -13.43 -32.33 -26.83
N THR A 107 -12.35 -33.08 -26.55
CA THR A 107 -11.98 -34.26 -27.33
C THR A 107 -13.04 -35.39 -27.20
N GLU A 108 -13.57 -35.58 -26.01
CA GLU A 108 -14.65 -36.55 -25.76
C GLU A 108 -15.96 -36.15 -26.49
N LYS A 109 -16.34 -34.87 -26.40
CA LYS A 109 -17.53 -34.32 -27.10
C LYS A 109 -17.47 -34.51 -28.63
N HIS A 110 -16.29 -34.44 -29.22
CA HIS A 110 -16.08 -34.57 -30.67
C HIS A 110 -15.83 -36.03 -31.12
N GLY A 111 -16.05 -37.01 -30.23
CA GLY A 111 -16.05 -38.43 -30.59
C GLY A 111 -14.66 -39.03 -30.85
N ALA A 112 -13.61 -38.54 -30.24
CA ALA A 112 -12.25 -39.08 -30.28
C ALA A 112 -11.88 -39.77 -28.95
N PRO A 113 -12.48 -40.92 -28.59
CA PRO A 113 -12.43 -41.52 -27.26
C PRO A 113 -11.04 -42.00 -26.84
N LEU A 114 -10.18 -42.40 -27.77
CA LEU A 114 -8.82 -42.84 -27.46
C LEU A 114 -7.91 -41.68 -27.04
N ASP A 115 -8.04 -40.56 -27.73
CA ASP A 115 -7.26 -39.36 -27.40
C ASP A 115 -7.78 -38.72 -26.09
N ALA A 116 -9.12 -38.72 -25.88
CA ALA A 116 -9.74 -38.30 -24.63
C ALA A 116 -9.28 -39.14 -23.43
N GLU A 117 -9.23 -40.48 -23.56
CA GLU A 117 -8.76 -41.36 -22.49
C GLU A 117 -7.27 -41.16 -22.19
N THR A 118 -6.47 -40.88 -23.22
CA THR A 118 -5.04 -40.50 -23.03
C THR A 118 -4.86 -39.23 -22.19
N LEU A 119 -5.69 -38.22 -22.41
CA LEU A 119 -5.70 -36.99 -21.62
C LEU A 119 -6.24 -37.21 -20.20
N LYS A 120 -7.32 -38.01 -20.07
CA LYS A 120 -7.96 -38.33 -18.79
C LYS A 120 -7.01 -38.96 -17.78
N VAL A 121 -6.10 -39.83 -18.24
CA VAL A 121 -5.05 -40.42 -17.38
C VAL A 121 -4.12 -39.35 -16.80
N LEU A 122 -3.94 -38.22 -17.47
CA LEU A 122 -3.12 -37.11 -16.97
C LEU A 122 -3.86 -36.19 -15.98
N VAL A 123 -5.20 -36.28 -15.94
CA VAL A 123 -6.06 -35.43 -15.11
C VAL A 123 -6.50 -36.16 -13.85
N LEU A 124 -6.89 -37.43 -13.96
CA LEU A 124 -7.48 -38.19 -12.87
C LEU A 124 -6.67 -39.45 -12.51
N ASN A 125 -6.59 -39.72 -11.21
CA ASN A 125 -6.17 -41.01 -10.68
C ASN A 125 -7.33 -42.03 -10.79
N GLN A 126 -6.99 -43.30 -10.93
CA GLN A 126 -8.01 -44.35 -10.98
C GLN A 126 -8.71 -44.49 -9.61
N PRO A 127 -10.04 -44.55 -9.56
CA PRO A 127 -10.79 -44.68 -8.30
C PRO A 127 -10.37 -45.86 -7.42
N GLN A 128 -9.85 -46.93 -8.03
CA GLN A 128 -9.42 -48.13 -7.33
C GLN A 128 -8.22 -47.94 -6.41
N VAL A 129 -7.43 -46.89 -6.62
CA VAL A 129 -6.22 -46.58 -5.83
C VAL A 129 -6.42 -45.36 -4.88
N THR A 130 -7.62 -44.76 -4.88
CA THR A 130 -7.95 -43.60 -4.05
C THR A 130 -8.64 -44.03 -2.75
N GLN A 131 -8.39 -43.31 -1.66
CA GLN A 131 -8.99 -43.50 -0.34
C GLN A 131 -10.14 -42.52 -0.06
N SER A 132 -10.11 -41.35 -0.74
CA SER A 132 -11.16 -40.36 -0.63
C SER A 132 -11.58 -39.82 -2.00
N PRO A 133 -12.80 -39.28 -2.15
CA PRO A 133 -13.27 -38.71 -3.42
C PRO A 133 -12.33 -37.67 -4.05
N ASP A 134 -11.67 -36.85 -3.23
CA ASP A 134 -10.79 -35.83 -3.73
C ASP A 134 -9.41 -36.32 -4.20
N GLU A 135 -9.04 -37.57 -3.87
CA GLU A 135 -7.78 -38.16 -4.32
C GLU A 135 -7.79 -38.58 -5.81
N VAL A 136 -8.93 -38.51 -6.45
CA VAL A 136 -9.02 -38.70 -7.90
C VAL A 136 -8.27 -37.58 -8.66
N PHE A 137 -8.18 -36.39 -8.10
CA PHE A 137 -7.50 -35.28 -8.74
C PHE A 137 -5.97 -35.34 -8.55
N LYS A 138 -5.23 -35.22 -9.63
CA LYS A 138 -3.77 -35.26 -9.63
C LYS A 138 -3.11 -33.99 -9.04
N VAL A 139 -3.77 -32.87 -9.15
CA VAL A 139 -3.38 -31.62 -8.47
C VAL A 139 -4.50 -31.24 -7.53
N TRP A 140 -4.13 -30.87 -6.29
CA TRP A 140 -5.08 -30.45 -5.29
C TRP A 140 -4.71 -29.04 -4.82
N PRO A 141 -5.54 -28.01 -5.12
CA PRO A 141 -5.23 -26.64 -4.83
C PRO A 141 -5.40 -26.26 -3.35
N THR A 142 -5.17 -24.99 -3.02
CA THR A 142 -5.36 -24.44 -1.68
C THR A 142 -6.81 -24.49 -1.24
N ASP A 143 -7.06 -24.47 0.08
CA ASP A 143 -8.38 -24.59 0.71
C ASP A 143 -9.49 -23.74 0.05
N ARG A 144 -9.19 -22.49 -0.31
CA ARG A 144 -10.16 -21.58 -0.95
C ARG A 144 -10.49 -21.89 -2.40
N ASP A 145 -9.63 -22.63 -3.06
CA ASP A 145 -9.76 -22.96 -4.48
C ASP A 145 -10.37 -24.36 -4.71
N GLN A 146 -10.44 -25.20 -3.66
CA GLN A 146 -10.82 -26.63 -3.77
C GLN A 146 -12.22 -26.82 -4.34
N ASP A 147 -13.20 -26.07 -3.83
CA ASP A 147 -14.60 -26.22 -4.29
C ASP A 147 -14.77 -25.77 -5.74
N ALA A 148 -14.12 -24.66 -6.11
CA ALA A 148 -14.14 -24.17 -7.49
C ALA A 148 -13.38 -25.12 -8.44
N PHE A 149 -12.26 -25.70 -7.97
CA PHE A 149 -11.49 -26.67 -8.75
C PHE A 149 -12.26 -27.97 -8.94
N ARG A 150 -12.87 -28.51 -7.88
CA ARG A 150 -13.73 -29.71 -7.96
C ARG A 150 -14.87 -29.47 -8.94
N ALA A 151 -15.58 -28.33 -8.81
CA ALA A 151 -16.70 -28.02 -9.70
C ALA A 151 -16.28 -27.91 -11.17
N ALA A 152 -15.12 -27.26 -11.45
CA ALA A 152 -14.59 -27.13 -12.81
C ALA A 152 -14.17 -28.47 -13.42
N MET A 153 -13.51 -29.35 -12.62
CA MET A 153 -12.95 -30.63 -13.09
C MET A 153 -13.96 -31.81 -13.12
N THR A 154 -15.16 -31.65 -12.55
CA THR A 154 -16.19 -32.70 -12.58
C THR A 154 -17.34 -32.37 -13.51
N ASN A 155 -17.36 -31.20 -14.13
CA ASN A 155 -18.50 -30.70 -14.92
C ASN A 155 -19.84 -30.83 -14.15
N ASP A 156 -19.78 -30.55 -12.84
CA ASP A 156 -20.94 -30.72 -11.96
C ASP A 156 -21.99 -29.65 -12.30
N SER A 157 -23.19 -30.11 -12.62
CA SER A 157 -24.29 -29.24 -13.06
C SER A 157 -24.83 -28.31 -11.97
N VAL A 158 -24.35 -28.44 -10.74
CA VAL A 158 -24.74 -27.64 -9.58
C VAL A 158 -23.60 -26.66 -9.20
N VAL A 159 -23.29 -25.71 -10.09
CA VAL A 159 -22.31 -24.68 -9.80
C VAL A 159 -23.02 -23.47 -9.22
N THR A 160 -22.67 -23.07 -7.99
CA THR A 160 -23.20 -21.82 -7.45
C THR A 160 -22.66 -20.62 -8.25
N PRO A 161 -23.36 -19.45 -8.26
CA PRO A 161 -22.90 -18.27 -8.98
C PRO A 161 -21.48 -17.83 -8.55
N GLU A 162 -21.12 -17.98 -7.27
CA GLU A 162 -19.81 -17.66 -6.74
C GLU A 162 -18.72 -18.57 -7.33
N LEU A 163 -18.98 -19.88 -7.43
CA LEU A 163 -18.02 -20.84 -8.01
C LEU A 163 -17.84 -20.59 -9.51
N ALA A 164 -18.94 -20.29 -10.23
CA ALA A 164 -18.90 -19.98 -11.67
C ALA A 164 -18.08 -18.73 -11.99
N THR A 165 -18.06 -17.74 -11.09
CA THR A 165 -17.29 -16.51 -11.27
C THR A 165 -15.85 -16.59 -10.77
N SER A 166 -15.46 -17.72 -10.16
CA SER A 166 -14.11 -17.97 -9.69
C SER A 166 -13.08 -17.91 -10.84
N ARG A 167 -11.84 -17.54 -10.53
CA ARG A 167 -10.76 -17.54 -11.55
C ARG A 167 -10.51 -18.95 -12.11
N ILE A 168 -10.64 -19.98 -11.29
CA ILE A 168 -10.47 -21.37 -11.72
C ILE A 168 -11.55 -21.77 -12.74
N ALA A 169 -12.83 -21.54 -12.45
CA ALA A 169 -13.91 -21.82 -13.39
C ALA A 169 -13.77 -21.03 -14.69
N ARG A 170 -13.42 -19.74 -14.57
CA ARG A 170 -13.17 -18.90 -15.75
C ARG A 170 -11.99 -19.38 -16.59
N ALA A 171 -10.91 -19.86 -15.96
CA ALA A 171 -9.75 -20.41 -16.67
C ALA A 171 -10.13 -21.68 -17.42
N HIS A 172 -10.89 -22.59 -16.79
CA HIS A 172 -11.37 -23.82 -17.43
C HIS A 172 -12.27 -23.49 -18.63
N SER A 173 -13.32 -22.66 -18.44
CA SER A 173 -14.21 -22.23 -19.51
C SER A 173 -13.46 -21.56 -20.66
N PHE A 174 -12.48 -20.69 -20.34
CA PHE A 174 -11.63 -20.06 -21.34
C PHE A 174 -10.92 -21.09 -22.23
N PHE A 175 -10.33 -22.14 -21.65
CA PHE A 175 -9.66 -23.17 -22.44
C PHE A 175 -10.65 -24.03 -23.24
N VAL A 176 -11.81 -24.35 -22.68
CA VAL A 176 -12.87 -25.04 -23.43
C VAL A 176 -13.30 -24.23 -24.66
N ASP A 177 -13.55 -22.93 -24.47
CA ASP A 177 -13.97 -22.04 -25.56
C ASP A 177 -12.86 -21.92 -26.62
N GLN A 178 -11.62 -21.70 -26.22
CA GLN A 178 -10.49 -21.55 -27.13
C GLN A 178 -10.18 -22.81 -27.94
N ILE A 179 -10.29 -24.00 -27.34
CA ILE A 179 -10.08 -25.26 -28.03
C ILE A 179 -11.22 -25.49 -29.03
N THR A 180 -12.47 -25.22 -28.61
CA THR A 180 -13.66 -25.34 -29.47
C THR A 180 -13.55 -24.39 -30.67
N GLU A 181 -13.26 -23.11 -30.43
CA GLU A 181 -13.08 -22.07 -31.46
C GLU A 181 -11.96 -22.48 -32.48
N TRP A 182 -10.86 -23.02 -31.97
CA TRP A 182 -9.77 -23.49 -32.83
C TRP A 182 -10.17 -24.65 -33.68
N CYS A 183 -11.08 -25.54 -33.25
CA CYS A 183 -11.58 -26.70 -33.98
C CYS A 183 -12.65 -26.32 -35.03
N GLU A 184 -13.53 -25.36 -34.77
CA GLU A 184 -14.67 -24.98 -35.62
C GLU A 184 -14.33 -24.71 -37.11
N PRO A 185 -13.26 -23.97 -37.46
CA PRO A 185 -12.96 -23.67 -38.87
C PRO A 185 -12.61 -24.87 -39.70
N ALA A 186 -12.37 -26.03 -39.07
CA ALA A 186 -12.08 -27.27 -39.79
C ALA A 186 -13.30 -27.79 -40.57
N GLY A 187 -14.54 -27.60 -40.08
CA GLY A 187 -15.79 -27.89 -40.75
C GLY A 187 -16.04 -29.39 -41.12
N ASP A 188 -15.01 -30.19 -41.12
CA ASP A 188 -14.96 -31.61 -41.48
C ASP A 188 -14.59 -32.41 -40.21
N PRO A 189 -15.40 -33.40 -39.79
CA PRO A 189 -15.14 -34.20 -38.61
C PRO A 189 -13.76 -34.85 -38.56
N ASP A 190 -13.23 -35.30 -39.71
CA ASP A 190 -11.90 -35.90 -39.77
C ASP A 190 -10.79 -34.88 -39.50
N LYS A 191 -10.96 -33.67 -39.96
CA LYS A 191 -10.02 -32.58 -39.69
C LYS A 191 -10.08 -32.09 -38.21
N VAL A 192 -11.29 -32.07 -37.65
CA VAL A 192 -11.48 -31.80 -36.21
C VAL A 192 -10.76 -32.85 -35.39
N ALA A 193 -10.97 -34.13 -35.69
CA ALA A 193 -10.31 -35.25 -35.03
C ALA A 193 -8.76 -35.18 -35.16
N ALA A 194 -8.25 -34.78 -36.31
CA ALA A 194 -6.82 -34.61 -36.53
C ALA A 194 -6.24 -33.46 -35.66
N ARG A 195 -6.95 -32.32 -35.54
CA ARG A 195 -6.56 -31.21 -34.65
C ARG A 195 -6.55 -31.65 -33.19
N LEU A 196 -7.60 -32.29 -32.71
CA LEU A 196 -7.69 -32.77 -31.34
C LEU A 196 -6.62 -33.81 -31.00
N LYS A 197 -6.32 -34.71 -31.95
CA LYS A 197 -5.21 -35.67 -31.81
C LYS A 197 -3.86 -34.93 -31.71
N ALA A 198 -3.62 -33.93 -32.57
CA ALA A 198 -2.39 -33.13 -32.52
C ALA A 198 -2.27 -32.36 -31.21
N LEU A 199 -3.39 -31.81 -30.68
CA LEU A 199 -3.44 -31.16 -29.38
C LEU A 199 -3.10 -32.15 -28.25
N ALA A 200 -3.73 -33.34 -28.24
CA ALA A 200 -3.45 -34.37 -27.26
C ALA A 200 -1.97 -34.79 -27.28
N GLN A 201 -1.38 -34.97 -28.47
CA GLN A 201 0.05 -35.27 -28.59
C GLN A 201 0.95 -34.10 -28.10
N ALA A 202 0.62 -32.87 -28.44
CA ALA A 202 1.33 -31.68 -27.97
C ALA A 202 1.33 -31.61 -26.44
N LEU A 203 0.17 -31.74 -25.83
CA LEU A 203 0.01 -31.69 -24.38
C LEU A 203 0.68 -32.89 -23.69
N HIS A 204 0.63 -34.06 -24.25
CA HIS A 204 1.18 -35.29 -23.64
C HIS A 204 2.72 -35.34 -23.70
N ALA A 205 3.35 -34.96 -24.84
CA ALA A 205 4.74 -35.27 -25.11
C ALA A 205 5.62 -34.09 -25.43
N HIS A 206 5.08 -32.94 -25.89
CA HIS A 206 5.88 -31.85 -26.42
C HIS A 206 5.94 -30.61 -25.50
N LEU A 207 5.08 -30.52 -24.47
CA LEU A 207 5.28 -29.60 -23.36
C LEU A 207 6.35 -30.14 -22.41
N LYS A 208 7.14 -29.25 -21.82
CA LYS A 208 8.16 -29.63 -20.85
C LYS A 208 8.20 -28.69 -19.65
N LEU A 209 8.36 -29.28 -18.47
CA LEU A 209 8.60 -28.58 -17.20
C LEU A 209 9.91 -29.08 -16.60
N VAL A 210 10.64 -28.19 -15.96
CA VAL A 210 11.74 -28.57 -15.07
C VAL A 210 11.15 -28.91 -13.70
N VAL A 211 11.22 -30.17 -13.30
CA VAL A 211 10.82 -30.62 -11.97
C VAL A 211 12.04 -30.64 -11.09
N ILE A 212 11.97 -29.92 -9.99
CA ILE A 212 13.00 -29.86 -8.94
C ILE A 212 12.48 -30.64 -7.75
N ASP A 213 12.98 -31.84 -7.56
CA ASP A 213 12.67 -32.69 -6.39
C ASP A 213 13.61 -32.31 -5.24
N LEU A 214 13.02 -31.97 -4.08
CA LEU A 214 13.79 -31.72 -2.86
C LEU A 214 14.17 -33.06 -2.19
N GLU A 215 15.38 -33.11 -1.65
CA GLU A 215 15.88 -34.24 -0.88
C GLU A 215 15.73 -34.01 0.62
N PRO A 216 15.70 -35.06 1.46
CA PRO A 216 15.72 -34.91 2.90
C PRO A 216 16.98 -34.12 3.34
N GLY A 217 16.79 -32.91 3.87
CA GLY A 217 17.88 -32.01 4.27
C GLY A 217 17.98 -30.74 3.42
N ASP A 218 17.31 -30.66 2.28
CA ASP A 218 17.19 -29.42 1.54
C ASP A 218 16.28 -28.44 2.29
N ASN A 219 16.69 -27.17 2.35
CA ASN A 219 15.86 -26.14 2.95
C ASN A 219 14.87 -25.57 1.91
N ALA A 220 13.65 -26.10 1.91
CA ALA A 220 12.58 -25.69 1.00
C ALA A 220 12.33 -24.17 1.00
N GLN A 221 12.46 -23.52 2.17
CA GLN A 221 12.27 -22.07 2.32
C GLN A 221 13.34 -21.27 1.57
N VAL A 222 14.61 -21.61 1.71
CA VAL A 222 15.71 -20.92 1.02
C VAL A 222 15.63 -21.10 -0.49
N ILE A 223 15.22 -22.29 -0.94
CA ILE A 223 15.04 -22.60 -2.37
C ILE A 223 13.89 -21.79 -2.93
N PHE A 224 12.76 -21.76 -2.21
CA PHE A 224 11.59 -20.96 -2.57
C PHE A 224 11.92 -19.46 -2.67
N GLU A 225 12.64 -18.90 -1.69
CA GLU A 225 13.09 -17.50 -1.71
C GLU A 225 13.98 -17.21 -2.93
N THR A 226 14.95 -18.09 -3.20
CA THR A 226 15.91 -17.92 -4.29
C THR A 226 15.24 -17.93 -5.68
N LEU A 227 14.27 -18.82 -5.88
CA LEU A 227 13.55 -18.95 -7.15
C LEU A 227 12.58 -17.80 -7.39
N ASN A 228 11.90 -17.31 -6.34
CA ASN A 228 10.97 -16.20 -6.42
C ASN A 228 11.64 -14.83 -6.68
N HIS A 229 12.94 -14.69 -6.40
CA HIS A 229 13.70 -13.49 -6.81
C HIS A 229 13.73 -13.25 -8.32
N ARG A 230 13.41 -14.26 -9.15
CA ARG A 230 13.43 -14.20 -10.61
C ARG A 230 12.04 -14.20 -11.27
N GLY A 231 10.95 -14.35 -10.48
CA GLY A 231 9.56 -14.41 -10.95
C GLY A 231 8.72 -13.20 -10.56
N SER A 232 7.38 -13.31 -10.66
CA SER A 232 6.46 -12.31 -10.11
C SER A 232 6.68 -12.22 -8.60
N ARG A 233 7.02 -11.03 -8.11
CA ARG A 233 7.34 -10.82 -6.68
C ARG A 233 6.19 -11.29 -5.80
N LEU A 234 6.47 -12.24 -4.92
CA LEU A 234 5.56 -12.62 -3.85
C LEU A 234 5.42 -11.44 -2.86
N LEU A 235 4.24 -11.35 -2.26
CA LEU A 235 4.01 -10.41 -1.16
C LEU A 235 4.86 -10.82 0.05
N ALA A 236 5.32 -9.84 0.81
CA ALA A 236 6.04 -10.12 2.05
C ALA A 236 5.19 -10.99 3.00
N ALA A 237 3.88 -10.73 3.06
CA ALA A 237 2.94 -11.51 3.84
C ALA A 237 2.84 -12.99 3.41
N ASP A 238 2.92 -13.29 2.11
CA ASP A 238 2.89 -14.67 1.63
C ASP A 238 4.17 -15.43 2.04
N LEU A 239 5.31 -14.75 2.04
CA LEU A 239 6.58 -15.30 2.54
C LEU A 239 6.55 -15.56 4.06
N VAL A 240 6.03 -14.59 4.83
CA VAL A 240 5.84 -14.72 6.29
C VAL A 240 4.91 -15.88 6.60
N LYS A 241 3.77 -15.98 5.89
CA LYS A 241 2.82 -17.08 6.04
C LYS A 241 3.50 -18.43 5.81
N ASN A 242 4.20 -18.57 4.70
CA ASN A 242 4.89 -19.81 4.37
C ASN A 242 5.90 -20.20 5.45
N LEU A 243 6.71 -19.27 5.92
CA LEU A 243 7.68 -19.49 7.00
C LEU A 243 7.00 -20.02 8.27
N LEU A 244 5.95 -19.37 8.74
CA LEU A 244 5.24 -19.74 9.97
C LEU A 244 4.63 -21.15 9.87
N PHE A 245 3.95 -21.47 8.77
CA PHE A 245 3.26 -22.76 8.62
C PHE A 245 4.19 -23.91 8.24
N GLN A 246 5.31 -23.64 7.56
CA GLN A 246 6.36 -24.65 7.42
C GLN A 246 7.02 -24.96 8.78
N THR A 247 7.25 -23.94 9.60
CA THR A 247 7.75 -24.14 10.98
C THR A 247 6.76 -24.97 11.80
N ALA A 248 5.44 -24.68 11.69
CA ALA A 248 4.40 -25.46 12.33
C ALA A 248 4.42 -26.94 11.88
N GLN A 249 4.61 -27.18 10.59
CA GLN A 249 4.71 -28.54 10.03
C GLN A 249 5.95 -29.29 10.55
N ILE A 250 7.09 -28.63 10.59
CA ILE A 250 8.34 -29.22 11.14
C ILE A 250 8.16 -29.56 12.63
N GLN A 251 7.45 -28.74 13.38
CA GLN A 251 7.12 -28.97 14.79
C GLN A 251 5.97 -29.95 15.01
N GLN A 252 5.41 -30.51 13.96
CA GLN A 252 4.27 -31.44 14.00
C GLN A 252 3.02 -30.87 14.68
N LEU A 253 2.82 -29.54 14.59
CA LEU A 253 1.62 -28.85 15.08
C LEU A 253 0.45 -29.07 14.11
N ASP A 254 -0.78 -28.86 14.59
CA ASP A 254 -1.97 -28.90 13.75
C ASP A 254 -2.03 -27.63 12.87
N VAL A 255 -1.39 -27.73 11.69
CA VAL A 255 -1.30 -26.64 10.70
C VAL A 255 -2.69 -26.17 10.26
N ALA A 256 -3.65 -27.09 10.09
CA ALA A 256 -4.99 -26.75 9.60
C ALA A 256 -5.75 -25.90 10.63
N SER A 257 -5.72 -26.29 11.89
CA SER A 257 -6.36 -25.53 12.98
C SER A 257 -5.70 -24.17 13.17
N LEU A 258 -4.37 -24.10 13.21
CA LEU A 258 -3.63 -22.83 13.35
C LEU A 258 -3.90 -21.86 12.18
N TYR A 259 -3.90 -22.38 10.95
CA TYR A 259 -4.22 -21.57 9.77
C TYR A 259 -5.66 -21.06 9.82
N LYS A 260 -6.63 -21.93 10.07
CA LYS A 260 -8.05 -21.57 10.14
C LYS A 260 -8.33 -20.51 11.21
N GLN A 261 -7.68 -20.64 12.37
CA GLN A 261 -7.92 -19.78 13.52
C GLN A 261 -7.23 -18.41 13.38
N TYR A 262 -5.96 -18.36 12.96
CA TYR A 262 -5.15 -17.16 13.07
C TYR A 262 -4.82 -16.48 11.75
N TRP A 263 -4.70 -17.23 10.63
CA TRP A 263 -4.25 -16.64 9.38
C TRP A 263 -5.33 -16.52 8.31
N ARG A 264 -6.28 -17.45 8.24
CA ARG A 264 -7.35 -17.42 7.25
C ARG A 264 -8.08 -16.07 7.18
N PRO A 265 -8.38 -15.35 8.30
CA PRO A 265 -8.94 -14.02 8.27
C PRO A 265 -8.05 -12.98 7.56
N LEU A 266 -6.72 -13.17 7.58
CA LEU A 266 -5.74 -12.30 6.92
C LEU A 266 -5.58 -12.58 5.42
N ASP A 267 -6.15 -13.67 4.92
CA ASP A 267 -6.16 -13.99 3.49
C ASP A 267 -7.40 -13.42 2.76
N GLU A 268 -8.27 -12.67 3.43
CA GLU A 268 -9.45 -12.04 2.84
C GLU A 268 -9.10 -10.89 1.91
N ASP A 269 -10.04 -10.54 1.00
CA ASP A 269 -9.83 -9.52 -0.03
C ASP A 269 -9.50 -8.14 0.57
N TYR A 270 -10.08 -7.79 1.73
CA TYR A 270 -9.73 -6.60 2.49
C TYR A 270 -8.22 -6.42 2.67
N TRP A 271 -7.50 -7.49 3.00
CA TRP A 271 -6.07 -7.47 3.24
C TRP A 271 -5.23 -7.41 1.96
N ARG A 272 -5.82 -7.79 0.83
CA ARG A 272 -5.18 -7.77 -0.49
C ARG A 272 -5.35 -6.43 -1.23
N GLU A 273 -6.30 -5.60 -0.78
CA GLU A 273 -6.49 -4.27 -1.35
C GLU A 273 -5.22 -3.42 -1.25
N LEU A 274 -4.94 -2.69 -2.33
CA LEU A 274 -3.81 -1.77 -2.36
C LEU A 274 -4.11 -0.52 -1.55
N THR A 275 -3.26 -0.21 -0.59
CA THR A 275 -3.30 1.02 0.19
C THR A 275 -2.03 1.82 0.04
N ALA A 276 -2.13 3.15 0.13
CA ALA A 276 -0.98 4.02 0.02
C ALA A 276 -0.09 3.91 1.27
N GLN A 277 1.21 3.77 1.07
CA GLN A 277 2.24 3.92 2.10
C GLN A 277 3.27 4.94 1.58
N GLY A 278 3.13 6.19 1.97
CA GLY A 278 3.85 7.29 1.35
C GLY A 278 3.47 7.42 -0.14
N ARG A 279 4.45 7.32 -1.03
CA ARG A 279 4.24 7.41 -2.50
C ARG A 279 3.96 6.06 -3.17
N LEU A 280 4.05 4.96 -2.44
CA LEU A 280 3.89 3.61 -2.97
C LEU A 280 2.53 3.04 -2.57
N TYR A 281 1.97 2.21 -3.44
CA TYR A 281 0.79 1.40 -3.15
C TYR A 281 1.24 -0.02 -2.87
N ARG A 282 0.74 -0.60 -1.77
CA ARG A 282 1.05 -1.95 -1.31
C ARG A 282 -0.19 -2.63 -0.79
N PRO A 283 -0.26 -3.97 -0.83
CA PRO A 283 -1.32 -4.69 -0.15
C PRO A 283 -1.39 -4.29 1.33
N ARG A 284 -2.60 -4.13 1.83
CA ARG A 284 -2.87 -3.70 3.21
C ARG A 284 -2.16 -4.58 4.25
N ILE A 285 -2.08 -5.88 3.99
CA ILE A 285 -1.38 -6.82 4.87
C ILE A 285 0.12 -6.53 4.98
N ASP A 286 0.79 -6.19 3.87
CA ASP A 286 2.22 -5.85 3.90
C ASP A 286 2.44 -4.52 4.65
N VAL A 287 1.51 -3.57 4.52
CA VAL A 287 1.54 -2.30 5.27
C VAL A 287 1.34 -2.55 6.76
N PHE A 288 0.38 -3.41 7.13
CA PHE A 288 0.18 -3.84 8.52
C PHE A 288 1.43 -4.50 9.09
N LEU A 289 1.98 -5.50 8.41
CA LEU A 289 3.19 -6.20 8.87
C LEU A 289 4.39 -5.27 9.03
N ASN A 290 4.52 -4.26 8.17
CA ASN A 290 5.55 -3.24 8.32
C ASN A 290 5.39 -2.45 9.62
N TYR A 291 4.21 -1.90 9.88
CA TYR A 291 3.94 -1.16 11.14
C TYR A 291 4.06 -2.05 12.36
N TRP A 292 3.58 -3.29 12.27
CA TRP A 292 3.70 -4.28 13.33
C TRP A 292 5.16 -4.60 13.66
N LEU A 293 6.01 -4.78 12.63
CA LEU A 293 7.44 -5.00 12.83
C LEU A 293 8.15 -3.78 13.44
N VAL A 294 7.82 -2.57 13.02
CA VAL A 294 8.35 -1.35 13.65
C VAL A 294 7.97 -1.30 15.12
N MET A 295 6.72 -1.64 15.45
CA MET A 295 6.24 -1.72 16.83
C MET A 295 6.98 -2.77 17.65
N LYS A 296 7.29 -3.94 17.07
CA LYS A 296 7.97 -5.05 17.77
C LYS A 296 9.48 -4.87 17.89
N LEU A 297 10.10 -4.34 16.86
CA LEU A 297 11.56 -4.21 16.79
C LEU A 297 12.06 -2.86 17.29
N LEU A 298 11.16 -1.93 17.56
CA LEU A 298 11.45 -0.57 18.06
C LEU A 298 12.49 0.17 17.19
N ARG A 299 12.48 -0.11 15.87
CA ARG A 299 13.34 0.53 14.88
C ARG A 299 12.64 0.62 13.52
N GLU A 300 13.16 1.46 12.66
CA GLU A 300 12.65 1.52 11.29
C GLU A 300 12.87 0.18 10.55
N VAL A 301 11.85 -0.23 9.82
CA VAL A 301 11.85 -1.42 8.97
C VAL A 301 11.59 -0.98 7.53
N PRO A 302 12.61 -1.03 6.65
CA PRO A 302 12.41 -0.80 5.22
C PRO A 302 11.40 -1.78 4.65
N ALA A 303 10.55 -1.30 3.78
CA ALA A 303 9.43 -2.10 3.30
C ALA A 303 9.82 -3.26 2.37
N ASP A 304 11.02 -3.29 1.83
CA ASP A 304 11.63 -4.40 1.10
C ASP A 304 12.29 -5.43 2.03
N ARG A 305 12.39 -5.14 3.32
CA ARG A 305 12.98 -6.01 4.33
C ARG A 305 11.97 -6.67 5.27
N ILE A 306 10.67 -6.43 5.10
CA ILE A 306 9.61 -6.94 5.99
C ILE A 306 9.80 -8.44 6.26
N PHE A 307 9.93 -9.25 5.23
CA PHE A 307 10.09 -10.70 5.39
C PHE A 307 11.41 -11.08 6.08
N ILE A 308 12.52 -10.45 5.68
CA ILE A 308 13.85 -10.74 6.23
C ILE A 308 13.87 -10.40 7.72
N ASP A 309 13.38 -9.22 8.08
CA ASP A 309 13.37 -8.76 9.48
C ASP A 309 12.38 -9.58 10.32
N PHE A 310 11.24 -9.99 9.76
CA PHE A 310 10.33 -10.92 10.44
C PHE A 310 10.98 -12.26 10.72
N ARG A 311 11.62 -12.86 9.72
CA ARG A 311 12.30 -14.14 9.82
C ARG A 311 13.43 -14.11 10.86
N ASP A 312 14.35 -13.15 10.72
CA ASP A 312 15.61 -13.14 11.46
C ASP A 312 15.46 -12.62 12.90
N GLN A 313 14.53 -11.69 13.13
CA GLN A 313 14.40 -11.01 14.42
C GLN A 313 13.19 -11.52 15.24
N VAL A 314 12.12 -11.94 14.60
CA VAL A 314 10.90 -12.36 15.28
C VAL A 314 10.75 -13.88 15.27
N ALA A 315 10.68 -14.49 14.09
CA ALA A 315 10.42 -15.93 13.99
C ALA A 315 11.56 -16.76 14.56
N ALA A 316 12.82 -16.36 14.36
CA ALA A 316 13.97 -17.07 14.90
C ALA A 316 14.01 -17.05 16.44
N SER A 317 13.67 -15.92 17.07
CA SER A 317 13.65 -15.78 18.53
C SER A 317 12.47 -16.47 19.19
N ARG A 318 11.32 -16.61 18.49
CA ARG A 318 10.06 -17.12 19.02
C ARG A 318 9.61 -18.45 18.39
N ALA A 319 10.54 -19.18 17.78
CA ALA A 319 10.21 -20.44 17.08
C ALA A 319 9.52 -21.49 17.97
N ARG A 320 9.78 -21.50 19.28
CA ARG A 320 9.15 -22.41 20.25
C ARG A 320 7.76 -21.97 20.71
N GLU A 321 7.41 -20.71 20.47
CA GLU A 321 6.14 -20.06 20.86
C GLU A 321 5.31 -19.72 19.61
N LEU A 322 5.33 -20.59 18.62
CA LEU A 322 4.70 -20.32 17.32
C LEU A 322 3.19 -20.08 17.38
N PRO A 323 2.39 -20.86 18.15
CA PRO A 323 0.98 -20.58 18.32
C PRO A 323 0.69 -19.22 18.95
N GLU A 324 1.49 -18.82 19.94
CA GLU A 324 1.40 -17.52 20.63
C GLU A 324 1.75 -16.37 19.68
N LEU A 325 2.80 -16.55 18.85
CA LEU A 325 3.16 -15.58 17.83
C LEU A 325 2.05 -15.39 16.79
N LEU A 326 1.45 -16.49 16.32
CA LEU A 326 0.32 -16.45 15.40
C LEU A 326 -0.90 -15.74 16.02
N ALA A 327 -1.21 -16.05 17.29
CA ALA A 327 -2.29 -15.41 18.03
C ALA A 327 -2.05 -13.90 18.19
N GLU A 328 -0.83 -13.49 18.49
CA GLU A 328 -0.44 -12.09 18.63
C GLU A 328 -0.56 -11.32 17.29
N VAL A 329 -0.05 -11.85 16.20
CA VAL A 329 -0.18 -11.24 14.87
C VAL A 329 -1.65 -11.09 14.50
N ALA A 330 -2.47 -12.13 14.74
CA ALA A 330 -3.90 -12.09 14.44
C ALA A 330 -4.66 -11.06 15.29
N ALA A 331 -4.34 -10.95 16.59
CA ALA A 331 -4.96 -9.97 17.48
C ALA A 331 -4.61 -8.53 17.06
N ASP A 332 -3.33 -8.24 16.79
CA ASP A 332 -2.89 -6.93 16.34
C ASP A 332 -3.45 -6.58 14.94
N ALA A 333 -3.63 -7.57 14.06
CA ALA A 333 -4.30 -7.39 12.78
C ALA A 333 -5.79 -7.06 12.93
N ALA A 334 -6.48 -7.68 13.89
CA ALA A 334 -7.87 -7.34 14.21
C ALA A 334 -7.98 -5.89 14.70
N VAL A 335 -7.05 -5.43 15.55
CA VAL A 335 -6.94 -4.02 15.94
C VAL A 335 -6.76 -3.13 14.72
N PHE A 336 -5.81 -3.46 13.84
CA PHE A 336 -5.56 -2.67 12.63
C PHE A 336 -6.80 -2.59 11.72
N SER A 337 -7.52 -3.68 11.51
CA SER A 337 -8.73 -3.68 10.67
C SER A 337 -9.88 -2.91 11.31
N SER A 338 -9.98 -2.85 12.65
CA SER A 338 -11.00 -2.08 13.35
C SER A 338 -10.83 -0.56 13.21
N LEU A 339 -9.66 -0.07 12.79
CA LEU A 339 -9.39 1.36 12.65
C LEU A 339 -10.28 2.04 11.58
N ASP A 340 -10.79 1.29 10.61
CA ASP A 340 -11.71 1.80 9.61
C ASP A 340 -13.15 1.95 10.14
N SER A 341 -13.47 1.39 11.32
CA SER A 341 -14.81 1.39 11.96
C SER A 341 -14.83 1.90 13.38
N LEU A 342 -13.91 2.78 13.74
CA LEU A 342 -13.82 3.37 15.07
C LEU A 342 -15.11 4.15 15.41
N PRO A 343 -15.60 4.09 16.69
CA PRO A 343 -16.80 4.80 17.11
C PRO A 343 -16.67 6.31 16.86
N ALA A 344 -17.64 6.89 16.14
CA ALA A 344 -17.65 8.30 15.83
C ALA A 344 -17.56 9.16 17.09
N GLY A 345 -16.73 10.21 17.06
CA GLY A 345 -16.51 11.10 18.19
C GLY A 345 -15.54 10.60 19.27
N SER A 346 -15.13 9.32 19.24
CA SER A 346 -14.07 8.82 20.14
C SER A 346 -12.71 9.47 19.85
N ALA A 347 -11.82 9.51 20.86
CA ALA A 347 -10.46 10.04 20.68
C ALA A 347 -9.68 9.26 19.61
N PRO A 348 -9.71 7.91 19.55
CA PRO A 348 -9.11 7.16 18.46
C PRO A 348 -9.65 7.53 17.08
N ALA A 349 -10.97 7.71 16.91
CA ALA A 349 -11.57 8.10 15.63
C ALA A 349 -11.14 9.50 15.19
N ARG A 350 -11.12 10.48 16.13
CA ARG A 350 -10.62 11.83 15.86
C ARG A 350 -9.15 11.80 15.46
N PHE A 351 -8.32 11.09 16.22
CA PHE A 351 -6.89 10.93 15.91
C PHE A 351 -6.66 10.32 14.53
N TYR A 352 -7.34 9.21 14.22
CA TYR A 352 -7.23 8.54 12.92
C TYR A 352 -7.60 9.47 11.78
N TYR A 353 -8.73 10.18 11.92
CA TYR A 353 -9.16 11.13 10.89
C TYR A 353 -8.18 12.31 10.77
N ARG A 354 -7.84 12.99 11.87
CA ARG A 354 -7.08 14.23 11.86
C ARG A 354 -5.60 13.99 11.53
N VAL A 355 -4.98 13.00 12.18
CA VAL A 355 -3.54 12.75 12.04
C VAL A 355 -3.22 11.85 10.86
N ILE A 356 -3.90 10.72 10.72
CA ILE A 356 -3.58 9.73 9.69
C ILE A 356 -4.14 10.14 8.34
N ARG A 357 -5.42 10.62 8.28
CA ARG A 357 -6.08 10.94 7.01
C ARG A 357 -5.83 12.37 6.55
N ALA A 358 -6.01 13.38 7.41
CA ALA A 358 -5.95 14.79 7.01
C ALA A 358 -4.52 15.37 7.04
N LEU A 359 -3.74 15.11 8.10
CA LEU A 359 -2.33 15.51 8.16
C LEU A 359 -1.43 14.59 7.30
N ASP A 360 -1.89 13.40 6.94
CA ASP A 360 -1.16 12.34 6.23
C ASP A 360 0.16 11.96 6.92
N THR A 361 0.10 11.81 8.26
CA THR A 361 1.27 11.48 9.10
C THR A 361 1.23 10.02 9.51
N ARG A 362 1.43 9.12 8.55
CA ARG A 362 1.33 7.66 8.77
C ARG A 362 2.47 7.06 9.58
N SER A 363 3.56 7.80 9.78
CA SER A 363 4.68 7.38 10.64
C SER A 363 4.28 7.16 12.10
N VAL A 364 3.14 7.70 12.54
CA VAL A 364 2.60 7.47 13.89
C VAL A 364 1.85 6.15 14.04
N MET A 365 1.59 5.42 12.95
CA MET A 365 0.82 4.17 13.00
C MET A 365 1.39 3.12 13.97
N PRO A 366 2.71 2.91 14.10
CA PRO A 366 3.23 1.96 15.08
C PRO A 366 2.88 2.32 16.52
N VAL A 367 2.96 3.60 16.90
CA VAL A 367 2.54 4.08 18.24
C VAL A 367 1.02 3.96 18.40
N PHE A 368 0.27 4.31 17.36
CA PHE A 368 -1.19 4.20 17.39
C PHE A 368 -1.63 2.74 17.58
N LEU A 369 -1.05 1.77 16.88
CA LEU A 369 -1.31 0.34 17.07
C LEU A 369 -0.91 -0.10 18.49
N TRP A 370 0.25 0.35 18.97
CA TRP A 370 0.70 0.06 20.33
C TRP A 370 -0.29 0.55 21.39
N LEU A 371 -0.85 1.77 21.25
CA LEU A 371 -1.86 2.30 22.15
C LEU A 371 -3.21 1.56 22.05
N MET A 372 -3.56 1.05 20.88
CA MET A 372 -4.86 0.42 20.64
C MET A 372 -4.90 -1.08 20.94
N ARG A 373 -3.76 -1.73 21.14
CA ARG A 373 -3.69 -3.18 21.37
C ARG A 373 -4.01 -3.61 22.81
N TRP A 374 -3.88 -2.70 23.76
CA TRP A 374 -4.05 -2.98 25.19
C TRP A 374 -5.53 -2.98 25.58
N SER A 375 -5.88 -3.87 26.52
CA SER A 375 -7.19 -3.83 27.17
C SER A 375 -7.33 -2.58 28.04
N ALA A 376 -8.58 -2.20 28.38
CA ALA A 376 -8.83 -1.06 29.25
C ALA A 376 -8.32 -1.27 30.71
N GLU A 377 -8.03 -2.52 31.09
CA GLU A 377 -7.42 -2.87 32.38
C GLU A 377 -5.91 -2.60 32.38
N GLU A 378 -5.23 -2.85 31.25
CA GLU A 378 -3.79 -2.65 31.09
C GLU A 378 -3.45 -1.20 30.73
N LEU A 379 -4.22 -0.58 29.82
CA LEU A 379 -4.14 0.83 29.46
C LEU A 379 -5.48 1.51 29.70
N PRO A 380 -5.65 2.25 30.82
CA PRO A 380 -6.86 3.01 31.09
C PRO A 380 -7.23 3.92 29.92
N LEU A 381 -8.53 3.98 29.56
CA LEU A 381 -9.01 4.77 28.41
C LEU A 381 -8.62 6.24 28.49
N GLU A 382 -8.57 6.80 29.72
CA GLU A 382 -8.11 8.18 29.95
C GLU A 382 -6.65 8.36 29.53
N GLN A 383 -5.78 7.43 29.90
CA GLN A 383 -4.36 7.49 29.55
C GLN A 383 -4.13 7.29 28.05
N ARG A 384 -4.88 6.36 27.42
CA ARG A 384 -4.85 6.18 25.98
C ARG A 384 -5.29 7.46 25.25
N ASP A 385 -6.43 8.01 25.63
CA ASP A 385 -7.00 9.18 24.99
C ASP A 385 -6.10 10.41 25.23
N LYS A 386 -5.44 10.52 26.39
CA LYS A 386 -4.44 11.54 26.71
C LYS A 386 -3.22 11.43 25.80
N ALA A 387 -2.67 10.23 25.59
CA ALA A 387 -1.56 10.01 24.66
C ALA A 387 -1.91 10.43 23.22
N LEU A 388 -3.09 10.02 22.73
CA LEU A 388 -3.57 10.37 21.40
C LEU A 388 -3.75 11.88 21.23
N ASN A 389 -4.36 12.55 22.22
CA ASN A 389 -4.56 14.01 22.20
C ASN A 389 -3.22 14.77 22.25
N ALA A 390 -2.24 14.30 23.01
CA ALA A 390 -0.92 14.89 23.08
C ALA A 390 -0.18 14.81 21.72
N ILE A 391 -0.17 13.64 21.08
CA ILE A 391 0.45 13.45 19.77
C ILE A 391 -0.29 14.29 18.71
N GLU A 392 -1.62 14.30 18.73
CA GLU A 392 -2.45 15.11 17.82
C GLU A 392 -2.11 16.60 18.00
N SER A 393 -2.10 17.12 19.23
CA SER A 393 -1.78 18.52 19.53
C SER A 393 -0.36 18.88 19.06
N TRP A 394 0.62 18.04 19.36
CA TRP A 394 2.00 18.24 18.90
C TRP A 394 2.08 18.41 17.38
N LEU A 395 1.47 17.49 16.61
CA LEU A 395 1.52 17.48 15.14
C LEU A 395 0.70 18.61 14.50
N VAL A 396 -0.49 18.90 15.04
CA VAL A 396 -1.32 20.01 14.54
C VAL A 396 -0.64 21.34 14.78
N ARG A 397 -0.13 21.60 16.00
CA ARG A 397 0.58 22.83 16.30
C ARG A 397 1.82 23.02 15.44
N ARG A 398 2.60 21.96 15.19
CA ARG A 398 3.75 22.03 14.27
C ARG A 398 3.33 22.37 12.85
N THR A 399 2.20 21.81 12.40
CA THR A 399 1.64 22.09 11.08
C THR A 399 1.19 23.55 10.96
N LEU A 400 0.53 24.09 11.98
CA LEU A 400 0.06 25.48 12.02
C LEU A 400 1.21 26.47 12.13
N ALA A 401 2.25 26.14 12.89
CA ALA A 401 3.49 26.91 12.96
C ALA A 401 4.40 26.75 11.72
N ARG A 402 3.99 25.93 10.75
CA ARG A 402 4.72 25.62 9.51
C ARG A 402 6.14 25.10 9.75
N LEU A 403 6.33 24.36 10.83
CA LEU A 403 7.60 23.72 11.15
C LEU A 403 7.86 22.50 10.26
N THR A 404 9.12 22.19 10.06
CA THR A 404 9.53 21.04 9.24
C THR A 404 8.96 19.72 9.76
N GLY A 405 8.51 18.86 8.84
CA GLY A 405 8.12 17.48 9.15
C GLY A 405 9.30 16.50 9.23
N LYS A 406 10.54 16.97 9.02
CA LYS A 406 11.73 16.13 9.17
C LYS A 406 11.81 15.61 10.61
N ASN A 407 12.29 14.37 10.76
CA ASN A 407 12.48 13.70 12.04
C ASN A 407 11.21 13.33 12.83
N VAL A 408 10.00 13.60 12.35
CA VAL A 408 8.77 13.16 13.02
C VAL A 408 8.77 11.62 13.22
N ASN A 409 9.20 10.86 12.22
CA ASN A 409 9.36 9.40 12.31
C ASN A 409 10.33 8.97 13.43
N LEU A 410 11.44 9.69 13.62
CA LEU A 410 12.42 9.41 14.67
C LEU A 410 11.85 9.73 16.06
N VAL A 411 11.19 10.89 16.22
CA VAL A 411 10.52 11.25 17.49
C VAL A 411 9.46 10.23 17.87
N VAL A 412 8.65 9.80 16.90
CA VAL A 412 7.62 8.77 17.11
C VAL A 412 8.23 7.43 17.50
N LEU A 413 9.35 7.06 16.90
CA LEU A 413 10.06 5.82 17.24
C LEU A 413 10.69 5.87 18.64
N GLU A 414 11.28 7.00 19.01
CA GLU A 414 11.82 7.22 20.36
C GLU A 414 10.69 7.22 21.42
N LEU A 415 9.56 7.86 21.12
CA LEU A 415 8.37 7.78 21.96
C LEU A 415 7.89 6.33 22.14
N LEU A 416 7.82 5.57 21.04
CA LEU A 416 7.42 4.16 21.09
C LEU A 416 8.34 3.33 22.00
N ARG A 417 9.67 3.56 21.93
CA ARG A 417 10.65 2.91 22.83
C ARG A 417 10.39 3.27 24.28
N ALA A 418 10.17 4.54 24.56
CA ALA A 418 9.92 5.02 25.92
C ALA A 418 8.61 4.45 26.52
N LEU A 419 7.58 4.25 25.67
CA LEU A 419 6.32 3.64 26.07
C LEU A 419 6.45 2.13 26.29
N ASP A 420 7.17 1.44 25.39
CA ASP A 420 7.34 -0.01 25.47
C ASP A 420 8.19 -0.42 26.68
N GLU A 421 9.24 0.33 26.97
CA GLU A 421 10.11 0.12 28.16
C GLU A 421 9.34 0.30 29.48
N ALA A 422 8.44 1.26 29.51
CA ALA A 422 7.75 1.64 30.74
C ALA A 422 6.42 0.90 30.96
N GLY A 423 5.85 0.33 29.90
CA GLY A 423 4.54 -0.31 29.93
C GLY A 423 3.36 0.66 29.73
N PRO A 424 2.12 0.10 29.58
CA PRO A 424 0.98 0.87 29.10
C PRO A 424 0.29 1.76 30.13
N ALA A 425 0.37 1.45 31.42
CA ALA A 425 -0.54 1.97 32.44
C ALA A 425 -0.62 3.52 32.52
N ASP A 426 0.49 4.22 32.30
CA ASP A 426 0.63 5.68 32.36
C ASP A 426 1.08 6.29 31.02
N ALA A 427 0.74 5.62 29.90
CA ALA A 427 1.19 6.00 28.57
C ALA A 427 0.83 7.45 28.19
N GLY A 428 -0.29 8.00 28.67
CA GLY A 428 -0.69 9.38 28.45
C GLY A 428 0.25 10.38 29.10
N ASP A 429 0.54 10.20 30.39
CA ASP A 429 1.43 11.07 31.15
C ASP A 429 2.86 11.03 30.61
N ARG A 430 3.32 9.87 30.19
CA ARG A 430 4.65 9.70 29.56
C ARG A 430 4.73 10.35 28.20
N THR A 431 3.71 10.20 27.37
CA THR A 431 3.65 10.86 26.05
C THR A 431 3.72 12.37 26.18
N GLU A 432 2.94 12.96 27.08
CA GLU A 432 3.00 14.41 27.32
C GLU A 432 4.38 14.85 27.78
N ARG A 433 4.95 14.18 28.79
CA ARG A 433 6.28 14.50 29.32
C ARG A 433 7.34 14.40 28.22
N PHE A 434 7.37 13.28 27.48
CA PHE A 434 8.33 13.07 26.41
C PHE A 434 8.25 14.16 25.33
N LEU A 435 7.04 14.56 24.92
CA LEU A 435 6.87 15.58 23.88
C LEU A 435 7.18 16.99 24.39
N VAL A 436 6.89 17.32 25.65
CA VAL A 436 7.21 18.61 26.26
C VAL A 436 8.73 18.82 26.40
N GLU A 437 9.48 17.77 26.66
CA GLU A 437 10.94 17.77 26.79
C GLU A 437 11.68 17.97 25.45
N GLN A 438 10.98 17.85 24.31
CA GLN A 438 11.59 18.08 23.00
C GLN A 438 11.88 19.58 22.79
N THR A 439 13.16 19.96 22.70
CA THR A 439 13.61 21.36 22.59
C THR A 439 14.10 21.77 21.21
N ALA A 440 14.59 20.81 20.39
CA ALA A 440 15.11 21.12 19.06
C ALA A 440 13.98 21.56 18.10
N ASP A 441 14.21 22.51 17.22
CA ASP A 441 13.24 23.07 16.26
C ASP A 441 12.56 22.01 15.41
N SER A 442 13.28 20.96 15.02
CA SER A 442 12.72 19.83 14.26
C SER A 442 11.80 18.92 15.08
N ARG A 443 11.73 19.09 16.42
CA ARG A 443 11.04 18.20 17.35
C ARG A 443 10.07 18.92 18.31
N LEU A 444 10.33 20.19 18.65
CA LEU A 444 9.63 20.94 19.69
C LEU A 444 8.10 20.90 19.55
N TRP A 445 7.42 20.94 20.69
CA TRP A 445 5.98 21.18 20.78
C TRP A 445 5.73 22.68 20.86
N PRO A 446 5.14 23.33 19.82
CA PRO A 446 4.99 24.78 19.76
C PRO A 446 4.16 25.34 20.93
N ARG A 447 4.66 26.40 21.56
CA ARG A 447 3.95 27.14 22.61
C ARG A 447 2.85 28.01 22.02
N ASP A 448 1.96 28.49 22.88
CA ASP A 448 0.79 29.30 22.50
C ASP A 448 1.17 30.59 21.75
N GLU A 449 2.24 31.26 22.20
CA GLU A 449 2.72 32.47 21.60
C GLU A 449 3.07 32.26 20.12
N LEU A 450 3.81 31.20 19.81
CA LEU A 450 4.20 30.87 18.44
C LEU A 450 2.98 30.56 17.55
N ILE A 451 1.95 29.96 18.10
CA ILE A 451 0.71 29.67 17.35
C ILE A 451 -0.06 30.99 17.11
N ARG A 452 -0.17 31.87 18.13
CA ARG A 452 -0.80 33.21 17.97
C ARG A 452 -0.10 34.02 16.89
N GLU A 453 1.22 34.13 16.95
CA GLU A 453 2.01 34.84 15.97
C GLU A 453 1.86 34.24 14.56
N SER A 454 1.96 32.95 14.48
CA SER A 454 1.85 32.26 13.18
C SER A 454 0.46 32.43 12.54
N LEU A 455 -0.62 32.24 13.28
CA LEU A 455 -1.97 32.32 12.72
C LEU A 455 -2.49 33.74 12.51
N ALA A 456 -1.93 34.75 13.21
CA ALA A 456 -2.32 36.16 13.06
C ALA A 456 -2.29 36.62 11.59
N THR A 457 -1.29 36.18 10.83
CA THR A 457 -1.06 36.61 9.45
C THR A 457 -0.87 35.52 8.45
N ALA A 458 -0.87 34.24 8.88
CA ALA A 458 -0.63 33.11 7.99
C ALA A 458 -1.72 32.98 6.92
N PRO A 459 -1.35 32.91 5.64
CA PRO A 459 -2.29 32.62 4.57
C PRO A 459 -2.62 31.11 4.57
N VAL A 460 -3.37 30.67 5.59
CA VAL A 460 -3.65 29.26 5.90
C VAL A 460 -4.18 28.50 4.68
N TYR A 461 -5.04 29.16 3.87
CA TYR A 461 -5.63 28.54 2.70
C TYR A 461 -4.60 28.17 1.60
N THR A 462 -3.56 28.94 1.41
CA THR A 462 -2.53 28.72 0.36
C THR A 462 -1.29 28.03 0.89
N SER A 463 -0.99 28.17 2.19
CA SER A 463 0.18 27.57 2.81
C SER A 463 0.00 26.12 3.28
N LEU A 464 -1.26 25.68 3.46
CA LEU A 464 -1.58 24.32 3.85
C LEU A 464 -2.35 23.59 2.73
N VAL A 465 -2.18 22.26 2.67
CA VAL A 465 -2.97 21.40 1.79
C VAL A 465 -4.45 21.51 2.18
N ARG A 466 -5.36 21.51 1.20
CA ARG A 466 -6.81 21.68 1.40
C ARG A 466 -7.41 20.76 2.46
N ALA A 467 -6.96 19.50 2.51
CA ALA A 467 -7.42 18.54 3.52
C ALA A 467 -7.09 19.02 4.95
N ARG A 468 -5.94 19.67 5.17
CA ARG A 468 -5.52 20.20 6.48
C ARG A 468 -6.33 21.42 6.87
N VAL A 469 -6.60 22.33 5.92
CA VAL A 469 -7.46 23.51 6.16
C VAL A 469 -8.88 23.06 6.51
N ARG A 470 -9.41 22.12 5.77
CA ARG A 470 -10.76 21.55 6.02
C ARG A 470 -10.80 20.90 7.40
N MET A 471 -9.85 20.05 7.72
CA MET A 471 -9.75 19.38 9.03
C MET A 471 -9.71 20.40 10.19
N LEU A 472 -8.95 21.48 10.05
CA LEU A 472 -8.86 22.56 11.05
C LEU A 472 -10.25 23.18 11.30
N LEU A 473 -10.96 23.56 10.23
CA LEU A 473 -12.29 24.16 10.33
C LEU A 473 -13.34 23.17 10.82
N GLU A 474 -13.28 21.89 10.41
CA GLU A 474 -14.14 20.82 10.93
C GLU A 474 -13.92 20.58 12.41
N ALA A 475 -12.68 20.61 12.89
CA ALA A 475 -12.39 20.47 14.32
C ALA A 475 -12.95 21.65 15.13
N LEU A 476 -12.88 22.87 14.60
CA LEU A 476 -13.51 24.04 15.20
C LEU A 476 -15.05 23.95 15.21
N GLU A 477 -15.64 23.41 14.17
CA GLU A 477 -17.09 23.17 14.12
C GLU A 477 -17.51 22.08 15.10
N ASP A 478 -16.76 20.96 15.19
CA ASP A 478 -17.01 19.87 16.16
C ASP A 478 -16.98 20.37 17.59
N ASP A 479 -16.00 21.22 17.92
CA ASP A 479 -15.87 21.83 19.24
C ASP A 479 -17.07 22.73 19.58
N LEU A 480 -17.49 23.55 18.62
CA LEU A 480 -18.69 24.40 18.78
C LEU A 480 -19.96 23.56 19.00
N ARG A 481 -20.10 22.43 18.31
CA ARG A 481 -21.24 21.50 18.47
C ARG A 481 -21.23 20.86 19.85
N THR A 482 -20.07 20.37 20.30
CA THR A 482 -19.92 19.74 21.62
C THR A 482 -20.24 20.73 22.75
N ALA A 483 -19.81 21.99 22.64
CA ALA A 483 -20.10 23.02 23.60
C ALA A 483 -21.61 23.32 23.79
N TYR A 484 -22.44 22.97 22.81
CA TYR A 484 -23.90 23.11 22.85
C TYR A 484 -24.66 21.79 23.03
N GLY A 485 -23.95 20.68 23.36
CA GLY A 485 -24.56 19.38 23.62
C GLY A 485 -24.99 18.62 22.36
N GLU A 486 -24.60 19.05 21.16
CA GLU A 486 -24.81 18.32 19.92
C GLU A 486 -23.68 17.28 19.77
N GLY A 487 -23.90 16.05 20.22
CA GLY A 487 -22.89 15.00 20.29
C GLY A 487 -22.45 14.40 18.94
N GLN A 488 -22.95 14.92 17.80
CA GLN A 488 -22.60 14.41 16.48
C GLN A 488 -21.54 15.31 15.80
N PRO A 489 -20.45 14.72 15.28
CA PRO A 489 -19.46 15.49 14.53
C PRO A 489 -20.06 16.11 13.26
N ALA A 490 -19.42 17.16 12.75
CA ALA A 490 -19.79 17.77 11.48
C ALA A 490 -19.66 16.77 10.31
N PRO A 491 -20.45 16.92 9.23
CA PRO A 491 -20.21 16.17 7.99
C PRO A 491 -18.78 16.35 7.48
N ARG A 492 -18.18 15.29 6.94
CA ARG A 492 -16.79 15.31 6.46
C ARG A 492 -16.64 15.62 4.94
N GLU A 493 -17.75 15.90 4.27
CA GLU A 493 -17.78 16.22 2.83
C GLU A 493 -17.92 17.73 2.56
N LEU A 494 -17.54 18.57 3.53
CA LEU A 494 -17.65 20.01 3.41
C LEU A 494 -16.50 20.59 2.59
N THR A 495 -16.75 21.76 1.99
CA THR A 495 -15.76 22.53 1.24
C THR A 495 -15.40 23.83 1.96
N VAL A 496 -14.17 24.28 1.76
CA VAL A 496 -13.68 25.55 2.33
C VAL A 496 -14.13 26.69 1.43
N GLU A 497 -14.82 27.67 2.00
CA GLU A 497 -15.28 28.88 1.33
C GLU A 497 -14.63 30.13 1.93
N HIS A 498 -14.35 31.11 1.05
CA HIS A 498 -13.89 32.45 1.45
C HIS A 498 -15.09 33.37 1.70
N ILE A 499 -15.17 33.93 2.90
CA ILE A 499 -16.26 34.88 3.23
C ILE A 499 -16.08 36.15 2.39
N LEU A 500 -14.95 36.85 2.50
CA LEU A 500 -14.50 37.82 1.52
C LEU A 500 -13.90 37.06 0.33
N PRO A 501 -14.51 37.09 -0.86
CA PRO A 501 -14.13 36.24 -1.98
C PRO A 501 -12.78 36.61 -2.58
N GLN A 502 -12.12 35.68 -3.22
CA GLN A 502 -10.82 35.91 -3.85
C GLN A 502 -10.89 36.97 -4.98
N LYS A 503 -12.02 37.01 -5.72
CA LYS A 503 -12.30 38.05 -6.72
C LYS A 503 -13.18 39.14 -6.11
N TRP A 504 -12.74 39.74 -5.02
CA TRP A 504 -13.52 40.69 -4.25
C TRP A 504 -13.77 42.03 -4.96
N ARG A 505 -12.89 42.46 -5.89
CA ARG A 505 -12.93 43.79 -6.50
C ARG A 505 -14.26 44.12 -7.21
N GLU A 506 -14.96 43.15 -7.72
CA GLU A 506 -16.22 43.32 -8.42
C GLU A 506 -17.40 43.71 -7.49
N ASN A 507 -17.50 43.03 -6.35
CA ASN A 507 -18.65 43.10 -5.47
C ASN A 507 -18.33 43.65 -4.06
N TRP A 508 -17.05 43.97 -3.77
CA TRP A 508 -16.59 44.48 -2.50
C TRP A 508 -15.65 45.68 -2.72
N PRO A 509 -16.12 46.73 -3.43
CA PRO A 509 -15.22 47.81 -3.86
C PRO A 509 -14.62 48.58 -2.69
N LEU A 510 -13.41 49.04 -2.87
CA LEU A 510 -12.74 50.08 -2.11
C LEU A 510 -12.70 51.36 -2.94
N SER A 511 -12.38 52.50 -2.31
CA SER A 511 -12.09 53.70 -3.08
C SER A 511 -10.95 53.43 -4.09
N PRO A 512 -11.08 53.86 -5.36
CA PRO A 512 -10.05 53.59 -6.38
C PRO A 512 -8.64 54.04 -5.98
N ASP A 513 -8.53 55.06 -5.11
CA ASP A 513 -7.28 55.62 -4.64
C ASP A 513 -6.71 54.92 -3.39
N ASP A 514 -7.45 53.99 -2.79
CA ASP A 514 -7.04 53.26 -1.58
C ASP A 514 -6.23 52.00 -1.93
N LEU A 515 -5.02 52.22 -2.47
CA LEU A 515 -4.07 51.14 -2.76
C LEU A 515 -3.61 50.42 -1.49
N ALA A 516 -3.46 51.14 -0.38
CA ALA A 516 -3.02 50.56 0.90
C ALA A 516 -4.08 49.61 1.46
N GLY A 517 -5.36 50.02 1.40
CA GLY A 517 -6.50 49.17 1.77
C GLY A 517 -6.60 47.91 0.86
N ALA A 518 -6.37 48.07 -0.43
CA ALA A 518 -6.38 46.93 -1.35
C ALA A 518 -5.29 45.89 -1.03
N ILE A 519 -4.06 46.33 -0.73
CA ILE A 519 -2.95 45.47 -0.31
C ILE A 519 -3.26 44.80 1.04
N ALA A 520 -3.80 45.56 2.00
CA ALA A 520 -4.18 45.00 3.30
C ALA A 520 -5.27 43.93 3.17
N ARG A 521 -6.26 44.15 2.30
CA ARG A 521 -7.36 43.20 2.01
C ARG A 521 -6.84 41.95 1.33
N ASP A 522 -5.97 42.05 0.33
CA ASP A 522 -5.36 40.91 -0.35
C ASP A 522 -4.57 40.01 0.61
N ARG A 523 -3.90 40.59 1.62
CA ARG A 523 -3.20 39.84 2.68
C ARG A 523 -4.15 39.06 3.60
N LEU A 524 -5.37 39.55 3.77
CA LEU A 524 -6.38 38.91 4.63
C LEU A 524 -7.23 37.85 3.93
N LEU A 525 -7.15 37.71 2.60
CA LEU A 525 -7.96 36.76 1.85
C LEU A 525 -7.84 35.33 2.34
N HIS A 526 -6.63 34.91 2.64
CA HIS A 526 -6.29 33.52 2.91
C HIS A 526 -6.06 33.21 4.39
N VAL A 527 -6.28 34.16 5.31
CA VAL A 527 -6.13 33.93 6.75
C VAL A 527 -7.31 33.13 7.31
N LEU A 528 -7.10 32.48 8.44
CA LEU A 528 -8.10 31.61 9.07
C LEU A 528 -9.44 32.31 9.28
N GLY A 529 -9.45 33.57 9.71
CA GLY A 529 -10.68 34.33 9.98
C GLY A 529 -11.57 34.57 8.77
N ASN A 530 -11.01 34.56 7.56
CA ASN A 530 -11.78 34.70 6.32
C ASN A 530 -12.31 33.38 5.73
N LEU A 531 -12.02 32.25 6.39
CA LEU A 531 -12.39 30.93 5.89
C LEU A 531 -13.57 30.34 6.68
N THR A 532 -14.44 29.62 5.98
CA THR A 532 -15.52 28.86 6.60
C THR A 532 -15.77 27.55 5.84
N LEU A 533 -16.71 26.75 6.33
CA LEU A 533 -17.14 25.51 5.72
C LEU A 533 -18.56 25.65 5.14
N VAL A 534 -18.77 25.05 3.97
CA VAL A 534 -20.08 24.97 3.34
C VAL A 534 -20.23 23.61 2.64
N SER A 535 -21.47 23.22 2.34
CA SER A 535 -21.72 22.05 1.49
C SER A 535 -21.26 22.28 0.05
N GLY A 536 -20.95 21.20 -0.66
CA GLY A 536 -20.52 21.28 -2.07
C GLY A 536 -21.55 21.98 -2.98
N GLY A 537 -22.85 21.85 -2.66
CA GLY A 537 -23.92 22.53 -3.39
C GLY A 537 -24.04 24.02 -3.08
N LEU A 538 -23.74 24.44 -1.85
CA LEU A 538 -23.82 25.84 -1.44
C LEU A 538 -22.63 26.68 -1.92
N ASN A 539 -21.44 26.09 -2.05
CA ASN A 539 -20.23 26.79 -2.45
C ASN A 539 -20.36 27.56 -3.79
N PRO A 540 -20.84 26.97 -4.90
CA PRO A 540 -21.05 27.72 -6.15
C PRO A 540 -22.12 28.84 -6.03
N ALA A 541 -23.11 28.65 -5.17
CA ALA A 541 -24.16 29.67 -4.95
C ALA A 541 -23.61 30.91 -4.23
N LEU A 542 -22.65 30.76 -3.33
CA LEU A 542 -22.00 31.86 -2.64
C LEU A 542 -21.05 32.63 -3.57
N SER A 543 -20.16 31.94 -4.27
CA SER A 543 -19.21 32.51 -5.25
C SER A 543 -18.65 33.89 -4.83
N ASN A 544 -18.65 34.89 -5.72
CA ASN A 544 -18.14 36.23 -5.48
C ASN A 544 -19.21 37.23 -4.98
N ARG A 545 -20.35 36.76 -4.45
CA ARG A 545 -21.45 37.64 -3.99
C ARG A 545 -20.98 38.61 -2.90
N PRO A 546 -21.57 39.81 -2.82
CA PRO A 546 -21.34 40.70 -1.68
C PRO A 546 -21.89 40.07 -0.39
N TRP A 547 -21.51 40.61 0.75
CA TRP A 547 -21.96 40.13 2.06
C TRP A 547 -23.47 40.25 2.21
N THR A 548 -23.99 41.46 1.98
CA THR A 548 -25.43 41.78 1.96
C THR A 548 -25.85 42.27 0.57
N ARG A 549 -27.11 42.10 0.22
CA ARG A 549 -27.76 42.68 -0.98
C ARG A 549 -29.17 43.05 -0.66
N ASP A 550 -29.66 44.13 -1.30
CA ASP A 550 -31.06 44.63 -1.13
C ASP A 550 -32.12 43.61 -1.54
N ASP A 551 -31.79 42.69 -2.44
CA ASP A 551 -32.70 41.62 -2.92
C ASP A 551 -32.64 40.36 -2.02
N GLY A 552 -31.97 40.40 -0.85
CA GLY A 552 -31.86 39.26 0.06
C GLY A 552 -31.02 38.10 -0.47
N LYS A 553 -30.11 38.31 -1.43
CA LYS A 553 -29.31 37.28 -2.07
C LYS A 553 -27.78 37.51 -1.85
N GLY A 554 -27.39 38.09 -0.73
CA GLY A 554 -26.01 38.23 -0.29
C GLY A 554 -25.46 36.92 0.27
N LYS A 555 -24.18 36.83 0.49
CA LYS A 555 -23.52 35.63 1.13
C LYS A 555 -24.15 35.35 2.49
N ARG A 556 -24.39 36.38 3.29
CA ARG A 556 -25.01 36.29 4.60
C ARG A 556 -26.36 35.59 4.55
N ASP A 557 -27.21 35.99 3.60
CA ASP A 557 -28.59 35.47 3.46
C ASP A 557 -28.56 33.96 3.09
N TYR A 558 -27.70 33.57 2.14
CA TYR A 558 -27.54 32.18 1.77
C TYR A 558 -26.98 31.31 2.91
N LEU A 559 -25.99 31.83 3.69
CA LEU A 559 -25.48 31.12 4.86
C LEU A 559 -26.55 30.99 5.93
N LEU A 560 -27.36 32.01 6.16
CA LEU A 560 -28.44 31.98 7.13
C LEU A 560 -29.55 30.96 6.76
N GLU A 561 -29.89 30.90 5.46
CA GLU A 561 -30.97 30.06 4.97
C GLU A 561 -30.55 28.59 4.80
N HIS A 562 -29.29 28.33 4.36
CA HIS A 562 -28.89 27.02 3.86
C HIS A 562 -27.77 26.35 4.66
N SER A 563 -27.22 26.98 5.71
CA SER A 563 -26.14 26.42 6.51
C SER A 563 -26.54 26.14 7.94
N ALA A 564 -26.44 24.88 8.36
CA ALA A 564 -26.67 24.45 9.75
C ALA A 564 -25.39 24.44 10.59
N LEU A 565 -24.25 24.92 10.06
CA LEU A 565 -22.98 24.90 10.75
C LEU A 565 -22.90 26.02 11.82
N LYS A 566 -22.40 25.68 12.99
CA LYS A 566 -22.25 26.64 14.12
C LYS A 566 -21.24 27.74 13.81
N LEU A 567 -20.19 27.44 13.04
CA LEU A 567 -19.25 28.46 12.53
C LEU A 567 -19.97 29.52 11.69
N ASN A 568 -20.92 29.11 10.85
CA ASN A 568 -21.68 30.04 10.00
C ASN A 568 -22.79 30.75 10.76
N ALA A 569 -23.48 30.06 11.68
CA ALA A 569 -24.50 30.67 12.54
C ALA A 569 -23.92 31.84 13.34
N LYS A 570 -22.74 31.67 13.97
CA LYS A 570 -22.04 32.77 14.66
C LYS A 570 -21.69 33.93 13.70
N LEU A 571 -21.16 33.59 12.52
CA LEU A 571 -20.78 34.57 11.52
C LEU A 571 -21.98 35.47 11.11
N VAL A 572 -23.11 34.87 10.74
CA VAL A 572 -24.27 35.62 10.25
C VAL A 572 -25.01 36.37 11.35
N THR A 573 -24.95 35.94 12.62
CA THR A 573 -25.57 36.60 13.76
C THR A 573 -24.74 37.74 14.33
N GLN A 574 -23.43 37.73 14.19
CA GLN A 574 -22.53 38.77 14.69
C GLN A 574 -22.29 39.89 13.68
N HIS A 575 -22.42 39.62 12.37
CA HIS A 575 -22.12 40.56 11.30
C HIS A 575 -23.35 40.76 10.40
N HIS A 576 -24.23 41.69 10.83
CA HIS A 576 -25.51 41.91 10.14
C HIS A 576 -25.39 42.74 8.85
N GLU A 577 -24.52 43.76 8.86
CA GLU A 577 -24.49 44.76 7.78
C GLU A 577 -23.27 44.57 6.85
N ALA A 578 -22.11 44.28 7.40
CA ALA A 578 -20.88 44.20 6.65
C ALA A 578 -19.95 43.09 7.18
N TRP A 579 -18.99 42.72 6.36
CA TRP A 579 -17.87 41.85 6.68
C TRP A 579 -16.59 42.59 6.29
N THR A 580 -15.87 43.09 7.30
CA THR A 580 -14.75 44.03 7.12
C THR A 580 -13.40 43.35 7.43
N GLU A 581 -12.31 44.03 7.13
CA GLU A 581 -10.95 43.59 7.46
C GLU A 581 -10.75 43.43 8.97
N ASP A 582 -11.37 44.30 9.78
CA ASP A 582 -11.33 44.20 11.22
C ASP A 582 -12.11 43.02 11.77
N ASP A 583 -13.23 42.69 11.14
CA ASP A 583 -13.99 41.47 11.44
C ASP A 583 -13.18 40.21 11.13
N ILE A 584 -12.44 40.19 10.02
CA ILE A 584 -11.55 39.09 9.65
C ILE A 584 -10.45 38.91 10.70
N ARG A 585 -9.81 40.02 11.16
CA ARG A 585 -8.76 40.00 12.20
C ARG A 585 -9.33 39.54 13.55
N ALA A 586 -10.45 40.09 13.97
CA ALA A 586 -11.10 39.73 15.22
C ALA A 586 -11.49 38.24 15.22
N ARG A 587 -12.07 37.75 14.11
CA ARG A 587 -12.41 36.33 13.97
C ARG A 587 -11.16 35.44 13.92
N THR A 588 -10.07 35.88 13.26
CA THR A 588 -8.78 35.15 13.28
C THR A 588 -8.32 34.94 14.72
N THR A 589 -8.30 35.99 15.52
CA THR A 589 -7.91 35.94 16.95
C THR A 589 -8.84 34.98 17.72
N ALA A 590 -10.17 35.11 17.58
CA ALA A 590 -11.13 34.26 18.28
C ALA A 590 -11.01 32.78 17.90
N LEU A 591 -10.78 32.48 16.63
CA LEU A 591 -10.56 31.10 16.17
C LEU A 591 -9.20 30.57 16.63
N THR A 592 -8.17 31.40 16.69
CA THR A 592 -6.85 31.03 17.21
C THR A 592 -6.91 30.63 18.69
N GLU A 593 -7.60 31.38 19.53
CA GLU A 593 -7.75 31.02 20.95
C GLU A 593 -8.53 29.68 21.10
N ARG A 594 -9.48 29.43 20.19
CA ARG A 594 -10.18 28.16 20.17
C ARG A 594 -9.30 27.00 19.71
N VAL A 595 -8.41 27.23 18.75
CA VAL A 595 -7.37 26.28 18.32
C VAL A 595 -6.47 25.89 19.49
N LEU A 596 -6.05 26.87 20.31
CA LEU A 596 -5.22 26.63 21.50
C LEU A 596 -5.95 25.80 22.57
N THR A 597 -7.26 26.00 22.72
CA THR A 597 -8.09 25.18 23.62
C THR A 597 -8.28 23.75 23.10
N LEU A 598 -8.46 23.58 21.80
CA LEU A 598 -8.66 22.25 21.16
C LEU A 598 -7.40 21.39 21.20
N TRP A 599 -6.26 22.01 21.03
CA TRP A 599 -4.95 21.35 21.02
C TRP A 599 -4.05 21.98 22.10
N PRO A 600 -4.34 21.74 23.38
CA PRO A 600 -3.56 22.31 24.48
C PRO A 600 -2.12 21.77 24.45
N ARG A 601 -1.18 22.56 24.88
CA ARG A 601 0.17 22.14 25.26
C ARG A 601 0.29 22.23 26.76
N PRO A 602 0.66 21.16 27.47
CA PRO A 602 0.91 21.20 28.90
C PRO A 602 2.06 22.18 29.23
N ASP A 603 1.99 22.79 30.38
CA ASP A 603 3.11 23.60 30.88
C ASP A 603 4.33 22.71 31.10
N SER A 604 5.51 23.24 30.83
CA SER A 604 6.75 22.51 31.15
C SER A 604 6.79 22.30 32.67
N PRO A 605 7.13 21.08 33.17
CA PRO A 605 7.27 20.86 34.59
C PRO A 605 8.21 21.90 35.19
N SER A 606 7.80 22.52 36.30
CA SER A 606 8.64 23.48 36.99
C SER A 606 9.94 22.81 37.45
N PRO A 607 11.10 23.45 37.41
CA PRO A 607 12.33 22.91 37.98
C PRO A 607 12.20 22.43 39.43
N ALA A 608 11.16 22.89 40.14
CA ALA A 608 10.85 22.46 41.50
C ALA A 608 10.29 21.05 41.61
N ASP A 609 9.61 20.55 40.56
CA ASP A 609 9.04 19.19 40.57
C ASP A 609 10.07 18.11 40.17
N ALA A 610 11.21 18.50 39.60
CA ALA A 610 12.33 17.61 39.25
C ALA A 610 13.16 17.15 40.47
N SER A 611 12.96 17.76 41.66
CA SER A 611 13.75 17.48 42.86
C SER A 611 13.21 16.33 43.71
N ALA A 612 12.15 15.65 43.29
CA ALA A 612 11.51 14.57 44.07
C ALA A 612 11.94 13.14 43.67
N VAL A 613 12.87 12.97 42.74
CA VAL A 613 13.45 11.67 42.42
C VAL A 613 14.89 11.63 42.91
N SER A 614 15.11 10.83 43.92
CA SER A 614 16.43 10.59 44.54
C SER A 614 17.42 10.03 43.51
N PRO A 615 18.66 10.51 43.49
CA PRO A 615 19.70 9.97 42.63
C PRO A 615 20.37 8.78 43.36
N GLU A 616 19.96 7.58 43.04
CA GLU A 616 20.79 6.40 43.27
C GLU A 616 20.94 5.62 41.96
N GLU A 617 22.21 5.41 41.61
CA GLU A 617 22.73 4.61 40.47
C GLU A 617 22.74 5.26 39.07
N ALA A 618 23.74 6.11 38.85
CA ALA A 618 24.32 6.29 37.52
C ALA A 618 25.83 6.43 37.63
N GLY A 619 26.49 5.31 37.70
CA GLY A 619 27.90 5.18 37.40
C GLY A 619 28.09 4.75 35.96
N ALA A 620 28.29 5.70 35.08
CA ALA A 620 28.90 5.50 33.77
C ALA A 620 29.64 6.81 33.39
N GLU A 621 30.94 6.68 33.27
CA GLU A 621 31.82 7.77 32.86
C GLU A 621 31.49 8.28 31.47
N PRO A 622 31.67 9.59 31.21
CA PRO A 622 31.45 10.16 29.89
C PRO A 622 32.60 9.75 28.94
N ALA A 623 32.26 9.17 27.82
CA ALA A 623 33.19 8.99 26.71
C ALA A 623 33.62 10.36 26.19
N GLU A 624 34.92 10.55 26.05
CA GLU A 624 35.59 11.72 25.54
C GLU A 624 35.03 12.14 24.18
N ALA A 625 34.65 13.38 24.08
CA ALA A 625 34.34 14.06 22.82
C ALA A 625 35.63 14.17 21.99
N VAL A 626 35.65 13.50 20.86
CA VAL A 626 36.64 13.76 19.82
C VAL A 626 36.16 15.00 19.08
N ASP A 627 36.92 16.07 19.21
CA ASP A 627 36.80 17.30 18.40
C ASP A 627 37.09 16.93 16.94
N GLU A 628 36.05 16.70 16.11
CA GLU A 628 36.19 16.77 14.66
C GLU A 628 36.00 18.23 14.24
N GLU A 629 37.09 18.80 13.71
CA GLU A 629 37.12 20.10 13.06
C GLU A 629 35.95 20.21 12.06
N VAL A 630 35.10 21.21 12.26
CA VAL A 630 34.06 21.61 11.34
C VAL A 630 34.72 22.24 10.12
N ASP A 631 34.88 21.45 9.06
CA ASP A 631 35.21 21.96 7.73
C ASP A 631 33.95 22.62 7.15
N ASP A 632 34.01 23.95 7.07
CA ASP A 632 32.97 24.83 6.50
C ASP A 632 32.99 24.72 4.96
N SER A 633 32.46 23.63 4.43
CA SER A 633 32.13 23.48 3.01
C SER A 633 30.76 22.83 2.83
N SER A 634 29.68 23.53 3.19
CA SER A 634 28.29 23.12 2.93
C SER A 634 27.91 23.36 1.46
N VAL A 635 28.60 22.69 0.54
CA VAL A 635 28.19 22.60 -0.85
C VAL A 635 27.52 21.24 -1.05
N PRO A 636 26.23 21.17 -1.44
CA PRO A 636 25.57 19.90 -1.69
C PRO A 636 26.35 19.09 -2.72
N SER A 637 26.80 17.89 -2.38
CA SER A 637 27.47 17.00 -3.33
C SER A 637 26.50 15.94 -3.83
N HIS A 638 26.35 15.82 -5.16
CA HIS A 638 25.57 14.75 -5.78
C HIS A 638 26.46 13.54 -6.09
N THR A 639 26.23 12.40 -5.40
CA THR A 639 27.08 11.21 -5.49
C THR A 639 26.54 10.10 -6.43
N GLY A 640 25.37 10.30 -7.06
CA GLY A 640 24.72 9.31 -7.93
C GLY A 640 25.31 9.21 -9.35
N LYS A 641 24.75 8.30 -10.17
CA LYS A 641 25.17 8.05 -11.56
C LYS A 641 25.10 9.29 -12.49
N TYR A 642 24.39 10.34 -12.08
CA TYR A 642 24.26 11.61 -12.81
C TYR A 642 25.20 12.70 -12.28
N ARG A 643 26.20 12.35 -11.49
CA ARG A 643 27.18 13.27 -10.89
C ARG A 643 27.88 14.13 -11.94
N LYS A 644 28.26 13.58 -13.08
CA LYS A 644 28.94 14.32 -14.14
C LYS A 644 28.07 15.44 -14.72
N LEU A 645 26.77 15.22 -14.91
CA LEU A 645 25.85 16.27 -15.35
C LEU A 645 25.68 17.34 -14.27
N TRP A 646 25.61 16.95 -13.00
CA TRP A 646 25.54 17.87 -11.86
C TRP A 646 26.81 18.75 -11.77
N GLU A 647 28.01 18.17 -11.91
CA GLU A 647 29.28 18.90 -11.92
C GLU A 647 29.35 19.84 -13.11
N TRP A 648 28.94 19.36 -14.30
CA TRP A 648 28.96 20.13 -15.53
C TRP A 648 28.00 21.32 -15.48
N LEU A 649 26.76 21.14 -15.05
CA LEU A 649 25.78 22.22 -14.92
C LEU A 649 26.22 23.28 -13.90
N ARG A 650 26.84 22.90 -12.80
CA ARG A 650 27.38 23.86 -11.81
C ARG A 650 28.54 24.70 -12.32
N ALA A 651 29.25 24.20 -13.28
CA ALA A 651 30.38 24.93 -13.91
C ALA A 651 29.91 25.93 -15.00
N GLN A 652 28.62 25.92 -15.35
CA GLN A 652 28.08 26.83 -16.36
C GLN A 652 27.69 28.18 -15.73
N ASP A 653 27.99 29.25 -16.47
CA ASP A 653 27.60 30.63 -16.16
C ASP A 653 26.82 31.19 -17.36
N ALA A 654 25.57 30.68 -17.50
CA ALA A 654 24.69 31.04 -18.61
C ALA A 654 23.23 31.16 -18.12
N ASP A 655 22.44 32.00 -18.77
CA ASP A 655 21.02 32.18 -18.46
C ASP A 655 20.16 31.05 -19.05
N GLU A 656 20.64 30.38 -20.09
CA GLU A 656 19.93 29.32 -20.80
C GLU A 656 20.93 28.38 -21.52
N ILE A 657 20.73 27.07 -21.39
CA ILE A 657 21.58 26.05 -22.01
C ILE A 657 20.70 25.06 -22.78
N PRO A 658 20.53 25.22 -24.09
CA PRO A 658 19.86 24.21 -24.91
C PRO A 658 20.84 23.09 -25.26
N LEU A 659 20.44 21.82 -25.03
CA LEU A 659 21.18 20.61 -25.36
C LEU A 659 20.28 19.59 -26.05
N THR A 660 20.86 18.82 -26.93
CA THR A 660 20.26 17.57 -27.40
C THR A 660 20.42 16.46 -26.35
N PHE A 661 19.61 15.41 -26.42
CA PHE A 661 19.76 14.27 -25.52
C PHE A 661 21.09 13.55 -25.71
N GLU A 662 21.67 13.58 -26.94
CA GLU A 662 23.00 13.05 -27.25
C GLU A 662 24.08 13.85 -26.54
N GLU A 663 24.03 15.17 -26.57
CA GLU A 663 24.97 16.04 -25.84
C GLU A 663 24.86 15.83 -24.31
N VAL A 664 23.68 15.61 -23.80
CA VAL A 664 23.50 15.25 -22.37
C VAL A 664 24.13 13.89 -22.06
N GLU A 665 24.03 12.91 -22.97
CA GLU A 665 24.69 11.60 -22.82
C GLU A 665 26.21 11.71 -22.89
N GLU A 666 26.75 12.59 -23.77
CA GLU A 666 28.17 12.88 -23.81
C GLU A 666 28.70 13.45 -22.50
N VAL A 667 27.97 14.41 -21.91
CA VAL A 667 28.30 14.97 -20.60
C VAL A 667 28.25 13.90 -19.50
N LEU A 668 27.23 13.04 -19.54
CA LEU A 668 27.05 11.96 -18.59
C LEU A 668 28.11 10.85 -18.75
N GLY A 669 28.51 10.56 -19.98
CA GLY A 669 29.32 9.40 -20.34
C GLY A 669 28.55 8.07 -20.25
N ILE A 670 27.23 8.11 -20.14
CA ILE A 670 26.31 6.95 -20.11
C ILE A 670 25.03 7.30 -20.87
N PRO A 671 24.33 6.31 -21.47
CA PRO A 671 23.07 6.57 -22.14
C PRO A 671 21.97 6.99 -21.17
N LEU A 672 21.09 7.87 -21.63
CA LEU A 672 19.86 8.23 -20.89
C LEU A 672 18.93 7.01 -20.77
N PRO A 673 18.24 6.86 -19.66
CA PRO A 673 17.27 5.77 -19.51
C PRO A 673 16.11 5.94 -20.51
N PRO A 674 15.48 4.85 -20.99
CA PRO A 674 14.35 4.92 -21.91
C PRO A 674 13.22 5.85 -21.44
N SER A 675 12.99 5.93 -20.12
CA SER A 675 12.00 6.81 -19.51
C SER A 675 12.29 8.30 -19.70
N ALA A 676 13.56 8.71 -19.78
CA ALA A 676 13.94 10.10 -20.06
C ALA A 676 13.65 10.48 -21.53
N ARG A 677 13.66 9.52 -22.43
CA ARG A 677 13.35 9.71 -23.85
C ARG A 677 11.86 9.66 -24.19
N LEU A 678 11.02 9.11 -23.28
CA LEU A 678 9.60 8.88 -23.52
C LEU A 678 8.68 9.74 -22.64
N HIS A 679 9.18 10.30 -21.52
CA HIS A 679 8.34 10.98 -20.54
C HIS A 679 8.96 12.31 -20.07
N MET A 680 8.29 13.43 -20.36
CA MET A 680 8.69 14.78 -19.92
C MET A 680 8.88 14.92 -18.39
N PRO A 681 8.02 14.32 -17.51
CA PRO A 681 8.17 14.42 -16.06
C PRO A 681 9.52 13.92 -15.56
N HIS A 682 10.22 13.07 -16.30
CA HIS A 682 11.54 12.57 -15.95
C HIS A 682 12.60 13.68 -15.82
N TRP A 683 12.46 14.74 -16.59
CA TRP A 683 13.34 15.90 -16.62
C TRP A 683 13.00 16.94 -15.57
N TYR A 684 11.72 17.17 -15.32
CA TYR A 684 11.24 18.23 -14.43
C TYR A 684 11.32 17.89 -12.94
N GLY A 685 11.69 16.67 -12.59
CA GLY A 685 11.85 16.24 -11.20
C GLY A 685 10.55 16.11 -10.40
N TYR A 686 9.38 16.18 -11.03
CA TYR A 686 8.08 16.03 -10.37
C TYR A 686 7.86 14.66 -9.71
N GLU A 687 8.53 13.63 -10.20
CA GLU A 687 8.46 12.26 -9.68
C GLU A 687 9.69 11.86 -8.84
N GLY A 688 10.53 12.80 -8.46
CA GLY A 688 11.72 12.52 -7.67
C GLY A 688 12.78 11.67 -8.38
N THR A 689 12.83 11.72 -9.72
CA THR A 689 13.80 10.98 -10.53
C THR A 689 15.23 11.38 -10.19
N ALA A 690 16.17 10.44 -10.29
CA ALA A 690 17.57 10.70 -9.99
C ALA A 690 18.19 11.75 -10.94
N LEU A 691 17.74 11.80 -12.22
CA LEU A 691 18.14 12.81 -13.19
C LEU A 691 17.61 14.19 -12.82
N GLY A 692 16.31 14.32 -12.57
CA GLY A 692 15.70 15.59 -12.15
C GLY A 692 16.24 16.11 -10.81
N ARG A 693 16.67 15.23 -9.91
CA ARG A 693 17.39 15.62 -8.69
C ARG A 693 18.77 16.20 -8.99
N ALA A 694 19.55 15.52 -9.84
CA ALA A 694 20.88 16.00 -10.21
C ALA A 694 20.85 17.40 -10.85
N ILE A 695 19.86 17.67 -11.71
CA ILE A 695 19.64 18.98 -12.34
C ILE A 695 19.32 20.03 -11.26
N ARG A 696 18.40 19.74 -10.34
CA ARG A 696 17.98 20.67 -9.29
C ARG A 696 19.08 20.92 -8.26
N ASP A 697 19.78 19.85 -7.84
CA ASP A 697 20.90 19.96 -6.89
C ASP A 697 22.09 20.74 -7.48
N ALA A 698 22.16 20.85 -8.81
CA ALA A 698 23.11 21.72 -9.51
C ALA A 698 22.67 23.20 -9.53
N GLY A 699 21.46 23.52 -9.06
CA GLY A 699 20.90 24.87 -9.11
C GLY A 699 20.21 25.20 -10.46
N TRP A 700 19.86 24.17 -11.23
CA TRP A 700 19.22 24.31 -12.54
C TRP A 700 17.86 23.65 -12.59
N LYS A 701 17.04 23.98 -13.60
CA LYS A 701 15.78 23.30 -13.92
C LYS A 701 15.67 23.11 -15.42
N ALA A 702 15.04 22.02 -15.85
CA ALA A 702 14.64 21.86 -17.24
C ALA A 702 13.45 22.80 -17.52
N SER A 703 13.56 23.65 -18.52
CA SER A 703 12.54 24.64 -18.90
C SER A 703 11.69 24.15 -20.07
N MET A 704 12.32 23.66 -21.12
CA MET A 704 11.68 23.10 -22.31
C MET A 704 12.28 21.73 -22.60
N VAL A 705 11.41 20.72 -22.72
CA VAL A 705 11.80 19.38 -23.13
C VAL A 705 10.98 18.99 -24.35
N ASP A 706 11.66 18.77 -25.46
CA ASP A 706 11.05 18.27 -26.70
C ASP A 706 11.48 16.82 -26.92
N LEU A 707 10.53 15.91 -26.73
CA LEU A 707 10.77 14.47 -26.88
C LEU A 707 10.85 14.04 -28.34
N GLN A 708 10.27 14.80 -29.30
CA GLN A 708 10.32 14.49 -30.71
C GLN A 708 11.66 14.90 -31.34
N GLU A 709 12.11 16.12 -31.01
CA GLU A 709 13.40 16.65 -31.44
C GLU A 709 14.57 16.20 -30.53
N GLN A 710 14.27 15.44 -29.46
CA GLN A 710 15.24 14.95 -28.48
C GLN A 710 16.11 16.09 -27.89
N ARG A 711 15.47 17.16 -27.40
CA ARG A 711 16.14 18.35 -26.86
C ARG A 711 15.62 18.71 -25.48
N VAL A 712 16.49 19.32 -24.70
CA VAL A 712 16.17 19.89 -23.39
C VAL A 712 16.89 21.23 -23.22
N THR A 713 16.21 22.20 -22.63
CA THR A 713 16.81 23.48 -22.26
C THR A 713 16.91 23.58 -20.75
N PHE A 714 18.09 23.88 -20.22
CA PHE A 714 18.29 24.14 -18.80
C PHE A 714 18.34 25.63 -18.56
N VAL A 715 17.66 26.08 -17.47
CA VAL A 715 17.70 27.45 -16.97
C VAL A 715 18.01 27.44 -15.48
N PRO A 716 18.61 28.53 -14.93
CA PRO A 716 18.86 28.61 -13.48
C PRO A 716 17.58 28.34 -12.67
N GLY A 717 17.68 27.47 -11.66
CA GLY A 717 16.60 27.21 -10.72
C GLY A 717 16.50 28.36 -9.74
N ALA A 718 15.30 28.99 -9.59
CA ALA A 718 15.04 30.02 -8.61
C ALA A 718 14.92 29.44 -7.21
#